data_a86a379c4d3fbf3ab9cc069167d515a0
#
_entry.id   a86a379c4d3fbf3ab9cc069167d515a0
#
_cell.length_a   1.000
_cell.length_b   1.000
_cell.length_c   1.000
_cell.angle_alpha   90.00
_cell.angle_beta   90.00
_cell.angle_gamma   90.00
#
_symmetry.space_group_name_H-M   'P 1'
#
loop_
_entity.id
_entity.type
_entity.pdbx_description
1 polymer ?
#
loop_
_entity_poly.entity_id
_entity_poly.type
_entity_poly.pdbx_seq_one_letter_code
_entity_poly.pdbx_strand_id
1 'polypeptide(L)'
;MLFRSFFYKDSKQREYLTLTNPFKICIEEPTLEIKGKKPWVVSVLWDNAGVGRFDEEFSYVIKGETHNSPSNLEAYGGSLTGIVGVYRDPLGTGQGAKLIGGIYGFCVGHRDYAGPLQPRLHPRRLLDGVVTGVKDGGNKSGVPTLTGALYFDESYLGKCLVFVGALGLLPKEINGKPGESKKASPGDLVLMCGGRVGRDGIHGVTASSEVASSGTPAGHVQIGDPYTQKKMHDFLLEARDRGLITFITDCGGGGLSSAVGESARMAGGVEVWLEKIPLKYAGLDPWEIWISESQERMIAAVKPTNERKFLDLAAKHTVEATAIGRYTDSGVLQVTHQGHTCAAIDLSFLEEDFPPWEFAAEWLPPERRLREPVLGELEDHQAALLTMLDRPNICAREWITRQYDHEVQGASVIKPLVGRNLPVPADAVMVRPRLDSHRGLGLSLALNPAYSAIDTYHMVAVTIDEAVRRLLAVGASLNHIGGVDNFCWPSVEYHPEHNPDGKYKAAQLVRACWALRDLCREYQIPLLSGKDSMYVDGLLPGAFGEMHRVSGLPTLFFTAVSMLPDLRRALTLDWKNPGDRVYLLGETRAELGGSEFYEMLGYVGLNVPEVRVQEFLPYYRLLEQAIREELLASCHGLYRGGLGVHLALAGLASGLGLEMDLNRVAPASPAYSALYSESAGRFLISVAPEHQGRVEKLFAGQPLSFLGTIRKDNSFKITCGGRPLIKTSLDQLQAAWQRRFGNLV
;
A
#
# COMPACT_ATOMS: atom_id res chain seq x y z
N MET A 1 1.92 -2.50 -18.07
CA MET A 1 2.46 -3.86 -18.28
C MET A 1 1.35 -4.92 -18.31
N LEU A 2 0.40 -4.90 -17.41
CA LEU A 2 -0.65 -5.93 -17.30
C LEU A 2 -1.65 -5.96 -18.48
N PHE A 3 -1.68 -4.95 -19.34
CA PHE A 3 -2.46 -4.95 -20.59
C PHE A 3 -1.78 -5.67 -21.76
N ARG A 4 -0.70 -6.44 -21.52
CA ARG A 4 0.11 -7.13 -22.52
C ARG A 4 -0.19 -8.62 -22.55
N SER A 5 0.36 -9.33 -23.54
CA SER A 5 0.22 -10.79 -23.64
C SER A 5 1.47 -11.50 -23.13
N PHE A 6 1.27 -12.57 -22.38
CA PHE A 6 2.34 -13.42 -21.87
C PHE A 6 2.20 -14.85 -22.37
N PHE A 7 3.27 -15.40 -22.91
CA PHE A 7 3.38 -16.80 -23.26
C PHE A 7 4.07 -17.53 -22.10
N TYR A 8 3.27 -18.10 -21.20
CA TYR A 8 3.76 -18.75 -19.98
C TYR A 8 4.07 -20.21 -20.22
N LYS A 9 5.22 -20.66 -19.75
CA LYS A 9 5.65 -22.06 -19.76
C LYS A 9 6.28 -22.42 -18.43
N ASP A 10 5.78 -23.46 -17.80
CA ASP A 10 6.46 -24.16 -16.72
C ASP A 10 7.47 -25.15 -17.34
N SER A 11 8.60 -25.36 -16.69
CA SER A 11 9.63 -26.31 -17.13
C SER A 11 9.14 -27.76 -17.29
N LYS A 12 7.98 -28.12 -16.76
CA LYS A 12 7.31 -29.43 -16.88
C LYS A 12 6.33 -29.50 -18.05
N GLN A 13 5.94 -28.35 -18.63
CA GLN A 13 4.98 -28.26 -19.73
C GLN A 13 5.70 -28.25 -21.07
N ARG A 14 5.06 -28.89 -22.08
CA ARG A 14 5.56 -28.89 -23.47
C ARG A 14 5.12 -27.69 -24.27
N GLU A 15 3.95 -27.13 -23.94
CA GLU A 15 3.30 -26.03 -24.65
C GLU A 15 3.22 -24.78 -23.80
N TYR A 16 3.21 -23.62 -24.44
CA TYR A 16 2.97 -22.33 -23.79
C TYR A 16 1.46 -22.12 -23.54
N LEU A 17 1.14 -21.65 -22.34
CA LEU A 17 -0.19 -21.11 -22.03
C LEU A 17 -0.18 -19.62 -22.37
N THR A 18 -1.08 -19.17 -23.24
CA THR A 18 -1.22 -17.75 -23.57
C THR A 18 -2.12 -17.06 -22.52
N LEU A 19 -1.60 -16.02 -21.89
CA LEU A 19 -2.34 -15.13 -21.01
C LEU A 19 -2.40 -13.75 -21.67
N THR A 20 -3.52 -13.46 -22.31
CA THR A 20 -3.77 -12.15 -22.91
C THR A 20 -4.38 -11.20 -21.88
N ASN A 21 -3.87 -9.98 -21.79
CA ASN A 21 -4.39 -8.94 -20.93
C ASN A 21 -4.63 -9.41 -19.48
N PRO A 22 -3.56 -9.67 -18.67
CA PRO A 22 -3.68 -10.05 -17.27
C PRO A 22 -4.52 -9.08 -16.43
N PHE A 23 -4.53 -7.78 -16.75
CA PHE A 23 -5.39 -6.80 -16.08
C PHE A 23 -6.86 -7.22 -16.17
N LYS A 24 -7.33 -7.51 -17.38
CA LYS A 24 -8.71 -7.93 -17.61
C LYS A 24 -9.04 -9.22 -16.86
N ILE A 25 -8.22 -10.25 -17.05
CA ILE A 25 -8.50 -11.61 -16.55
C ILE A 25 -8.30 -11.73 -15.04
N CYS A 26 -7.30 -11.03 -14.48
CA CYS A 26 -6.90 -11.23 -13.07
C CYS A 26 -7.36 -10.09 -12.14
N ILE A 27 -7.73 -8.92 -12.67
CA ILE A 27 -8.14 -7.75 -11.88
C ILE A 27 -9.58 -7.35 -12.21
N GLU A 28 -9.88 -6.99 -13.46
CA GLU A 28 -11.17 -6.44 -13.85
C GLU A 28 -12.32 -7.46 -13.70
N GLU A 29 -12.22 -8.61 -14.35
CA GLU A 29 -13.28 -9.63 -14.32
C GLU A 29 -13.60 -10.12 -12.88
N PRO A 30 -12.62 -10.51 -12.04
CA PRO A 30 -12.90 -10.88 -10.66
C PRO A 30 -13.53 -9.76 -9.85
N THR A 31 -13.05 -8.52 -10.04
CA THR A 31 -13.58 -7.35 -9.33
C THR A 31 -15.03 -7.07 -9.71
N LEU A 32 -15.37 -7.12 -11.00
CA LEU A 32 -16.75 -6.92 -11.46
C LEU A 32 -17.68 -8.06 -11.03
N GLU A 33 -17.20 -9.31 -11.03
CA GLU A 33 -17.91 -10.46 -10.48
C GLU A 33 -18.28 -10.25 -9.00
N ILE A 34 -17.31 -9.81 -8.19
CA ILE A 34 -17.50 -9.57 -6.76
C ILE A 34 -18.39 -8.35 -6.54
N LYS A 35 -18.23 -7.27 -7.32
CA LYS A 35 -19.10 -6.08 -7.28
C LYS A 35 -20.56 -6.45 -7.47
N GLY A 36 -20.86 -7.37 -8.39
CA GLY A 36 -22.22 -7.87 -8.60
C GLY A 36 -22.86 -8.53 -7.36
N LYS A 37 -22.04 -9.01 -6.41
CA LYS A 37 -22.47 -9.67 -5.17
C LYS A 37 -22.38 -8.74 -3.93
N LYS A 38 -21.68 -7.62 -4.01
CA LYS A 38 -21.35 -6.71 -2.89
C LYS A 38 -21.94 -5.32 -3.14
N PRO A 39 -23.17 -5.01 -2.66
CA PRO A 39 -23.85 -3.74 -2.95
C PRO A 39 -23.14 -2.49 -2.37
N TRP A 40 -22.20 -2.68 -1.46
CA TRP A 40 -21.38 -1.60 -0.92
C TRP A 40 -20.25 -1.15 -1.88
N VAL A 41 -19.92 -1.90 -2.93
CA VAL A 41 -18.96 -1.52 -3.96
C VAL A 41 -19.63 -0.57 -4.95
N VAL A 42 -19.32 0.71 -4.87
CA VAL A 42 -20.00 1.77 -5.64
C VAL A 42 -19.35 1.95 -7.01
N SER A 43 -18.07 2.28 -7.04
CA SER A 43 -17.31 2.51 -8.28
C SER A 43 -15.91 1.90 -8.21
N VAL A 44 -15.49 1.25 -9.29
CA VAL A 44 -14.17 0.60 -9.40
C VAL A 44 -13.66 0.73 -10.83
N LEU A 45 -12.34 0.87 -10.99
CA LEU A 45 -11.63 0.82 -12.27
C LEU A 45 -12.13 1.82 -13.34
N TRP A 46 -12.73 2.94 -12.91
CA TRP A 46 -13.32 3.92 -13.80
C TRP A 46 -12.88 5.36 -13.53
N ASP A 47 -12.65 5.73 -12.29
CA ASP A 47 -12.34 7.10 -11.85
C ASP A 47 -10.94 7.15 -11.23
N ASN A 48 -10.50 8.30 -10.77
CA ASN A 48 -9.21 8.51 -10.10
C ASN A 48 -8.98 7.52 -8.95
N ALA A 49 -10.05 7.16 -8.21
CA ALA A 49 -9.97 6.23 -7.09
C ALA A 49 -11.22 5.34 -6.98
N GLY A 50 -11.11 4.23 -6.24
CA GLY A 50 -12.23 3.34 -5.96
C GLY A 50 -13.13 3.86 -4.85
N VAL A 51 -14.43 3.56 -4.95
CA VAL A 51 -15.48 4.06 -4.06
C VAL A 51 -16.24 2.90 -3.42
N GLY A 52 -16.25 2.85 -2.07
CA GLY A 52 -17.06 1.91 -1.30
C GLY A 52 -18.03 2.63 -0.37
N ARG A 53 -19.20 2.04 -0.11
CA ARG A 53 -20.22 2.62 0.79
C ARG A 53 -19.73 2.52 2.23
N PHE A 54 -19.78 3.62 2.97
CA PHE A 54 -19.51 3.68 4.40
C PHE A 54 -20.81 3.55 5.22
N ASP A 55 -21.76 4.43 4.94
CA ASP A 55 -23.06 4.44 5.58
C ASP A 55 -24.16 4.96 4.64
N GLU A 56 -25.32 5.33 5.18
CA GLU A 56 -26.45 5.82 4.39
C GLU A 56 -26.19 7.21 3.77
N GLU A 57 -25.23 7.97 4.31
CA GLU A 57 -24.95 9.36 3.88
C GLU A 57 -23.61 9.50 3.16
N PHE A 58 -22.66 8.58 3.41
CA PHE A 58 -21.29 8.70 2.91
C PHE A 58 -20.77 7.43 2.26
N SER A 59 -19.83 7.61 1.35
CA SER A 59 -18.92 6.59 0.81
C SER A 59 -17.49 6.92 1.21
N TYR A 60 -16.64 5.92 1.31
CA TYR A 60 -15.20 6.13 1.37
C TYR A 60 -14.58 6.01 -0.02
N VAL A 61 -13.46 6.69 -0.21
CA VAL A 61 -12.67 6.68 -1.44
C VAL A 61 -11.26 6.28 -1.09
N ILE A 62 -10.65 5.36 -1.85
CA ILE A 62 -9.29 4.89 -1.58
C ILE A 62 -8.47 4.80 -2.86
N LYS A 63 -7.20 5.24 -2.76
CA LYS A 63 -6.21 5.20 -3.84
C LYS A 63 -4.84 4.81 -3.28
N GLY A 64 -4.05 4.11 -4.10
CA GLY A 64 -2.63 3.87 -3.88
C GLY A 64 -1.83 4.26 -5.11
N GLU A 65 -0.64 4.80 -4.92
CA GLU A 65 0.31 5.20 -5.95
C GLU A 65 1.74 4.85 -5.53
N THR A 66 2.65 4.83 -6.49
CA THR A 66 4.09 4.72 -6.24
C THR A 66 4.85 5.89 -6.84
N HIS A 67 5.84 6.37 -6.12
CA HIS A 67 6.72 7.47 -6.54
C HIS A 67 8.19 7.06 -6.46
N ASN A 68 8.52 5.90 -7.06
CA ASN A 68 9.81 5.22 -6.93
C ASN A 68 10.95 6.00 -7.58
N SER A 69 10.88 6.25 -8.89
CA SER A 69 11.93 6.92 -9.66
C SER A 69 12.19 8.36 -9.21
N PRO A 70 11.17 9.21 -9.02
CA PRO A 70 11.41 10.56 -8.50
C PRO A 70 12.09 10.54 -7.12
N SER A 71 11.67 9.64 -6.20
CA SER A 71 12.29 9.52 -4.89
C SER A 71 13.73 8.97 -4.95
N ASN A 72 14.02 8.12 -5.93
CA ASN A 72 15.38 7.62 -6.15
C ASN A 72 16.32 8.70 -6.72
N LEU A 73 15.77 9.69 -7.44
CA LEU A 73 16.50 10.84 -7.99
C LEU A 73 16.73 11.92 -6.94
N GLU A 74 15.67 12.31 -6.23
CA GLU A 74 15.69 13.29 -5.15
C GLU A 74 14.69 12.84 -4.06
N ALA A 75 15.21 12.34 -2.95
CA ALA A 75 14.41 11.58 -1.97
C ALA A 75 13.32 12.41 -1.29
N TYR A 76 13.63 13.65 -0.90
CA TYR A 76 12.68 14.54 -0.21
C TYR A 76 11.57 15.02 -1.15
N GLY A 77 11.93 15.68 -2.25
CA GLY A 77 10.97 16.23 -3.20
C GLY A 77 10.14 15.16 -3.89
N GLY A 78 10.78 14.03 -4.25
CA GLY A 78 10.08 12.90 -4.86
C GLY A 78 9.03 12.28 -3.95
N SER A 79 9.34 12.03 -2.70
CA SER A 79 8.38 11.44 -1.75
C SER A 79 7.32 12.44 -1.27
N LEU A 80 7.68 13.72 -1.09
CA LEU A 80 6.74 14.80 -0.79
C LEU A 80 5.71 14.93 -1.92
N THR A 81 6.19 14.97 -3.17
CA THR A 81 5.29 15.01 -4.33
C THR A 81 4.44 13.77 -4.43
N GLY A 82 4.98 12.60 -4.11
CA GLY A 82 4.22 11.35 -4.08
C GLY A 82 2.99 11.44 -3.19
N ILE A 83 3.16 11.84 -1.93
CA ILE A 83 2.04 11.89 -0.98
C ILE A 83 1.06 13.03 -1.30
N VAL A 84 1.51 14.23 -1.68
CA VAL A 84 0.57 15.31 -2.05
C VAL A 84 -0.08 15.04 -3.41
N GLY A 85 0.59 14.29 -4.30
CA GLY A 85 0.05 13.82 -5.57
C GLY A 85 -1.12 12.88 -5.38
N VAL A 86 -0.96 11.82 -4.58
CA VAL A 86 -2.05 10.86 -4.33
C VAL A 86 -3.24 11.49 -3.58
N TYR A 87 -3.04 12.62 -2.88
CA TYR A 87 -4.13 13.37 -2.25
C TYR A 87 -5.09 14.01 -3.25
N ARG A 88 -4.65 14.25 -4.49
CA ARG A 88 -5.52 14.78 -5.55
C ARG A 88 -6.49 13.76 -6.12
N ASP A 89 -6.15 12.45 -6.06
CA ASP A 89 -7.02 11.39 -6.59
C ASP A 89 -8.38 11.31 -5.88
N PRO A 90 -8.47 11.25 -4.53
CA PRO A 90 -9.77 11.33 -3.87
C PRO A 90 -10.51 12.63 -4.15
N LEU A 91 -9.80 13.76 -4.23
CA LEU A 91 -10.40 15.05 -4.58
C LEU A 91 -10.94 15.05 -6.02
N GLY A 92 -10.26 14.37 -6.95
CA GLY A 92 -10.68 14.20 -8.35
C GLY A 92 -11.77 13.14 -8.54
N THR A 93 -12.10 12.35 -7.51
CA THR A 93 -13.06 11.24 -7.64
C THR A 93 -14.50 11.73 -7.47
N GLY A 94 -15.35 11.36 -8.43
CA GLY A 94 -16.74 11.81 -8.48
C GLY A 94 -16.82 13.34 -8.49
N GLN A 95 -17.59 13.90 -7.57
CA GLN A 95 -17.70 15.34 -7.38
C GLN A 95 -16.68 15.90 -6.38
N GLY A 96 -15.79 15.04 -5.82
CA GLY A 96 -14.72 15.41 -4.89
C GLY A 96 -14.90 14.87 -3.47
N ALA A 97 -13.96 14.06 -2.99
CA ALA A 97 -13.96 13.55 -1.63
C ALA A 97 -13.06 14.38 -0.71
N LYS A 98 -13.50 14.54 0.55
CA LYS A 98 -12.69 15.14 1.62
C LYS A 98 -11.63 14.13 2.07
N LEU A 99 -10.37 14.53 2.09
CA LEU A 99 -9.26 13.70 2.58
C LEU A 99 -9.37 13.46 4.09
N ILE A 100 -9.25 12.21 4.51
CA ILE A 100 -9.31 11.79 5.91
C ILE A 100 -8.12 10.92 6.34
N GLY A 101 -7.21 10.57 5.43
CA GLY A 101 -6.01 9.82 5.79
C GLY A 101 -5.02 9.62 4.66
N GLY A 102 -3.75 9.53 5.03
CA GLY A 102 -2.62 9.16 4.19
C GLY A 102 -1.99 7.83 4.63
N ILE A 103 -1.29 7.17 3.72
CA ILE A 103 -0.61 5.89 3.92
C ILE A 103 0.78 5.99 3.28
N TYR A 104 1.77 5.28 3.84
CA TYR A 104 3.10 5.19 3.23
C TYR A 104 3.65 3.77 3.25
N GLY A 105 4.58 3.47 2.33
CA GLY A 105 5.35 2.23 2.31
C GLY A 105 6.71 2.45 1.68
N PHE A 106 7.78 2.01 2.33
CA PHE A 106 9.13 2.17 1.83
C PHE A 106 9.82 0.81 1.75
N CYS A 107 10.46 0.50 0.58
CA CYS A 107 11.45 -0.55 0.45
C CYS A 107 12.77 0.09 0.02
N VAL A 108 13.81 -0.10 0.84
CA VAL A 108 15.11 0.59 0.68
C VAL A 108 16.26 -0.35 1.01
N GLY A 109 17.46 -0.04 0.55
CA GLY A 109 18.69 -0.69 1.00
C GLY A 109 18.92 -0.51 2.51
N HIS A 110 19.76 -1.36 3.09
CA HIS A 110 20.11 -1.24 4.51
C HIS A 110 20.72 0.13 4.83
N ARG A 111 20.23 0.78 5.89
CA ARG A 111 20.64 2.13 6.29
C ARG A 111 22.14 2.27 6.49
N ASP A 112 22.80 1.22 6.97
CA ASP A 112 24.23 1.17 7.25
C ASP A 112 25.02 0.45 6.15
N TYR A 113 24.51 0.49 4.90
CA TYR A 113 25.17 -0.12 3.76
C TYR A 113 26.62 0.37 3.60
N ALA A 114 27.54 -0.57 3.49
CA ALA A 114 28.99 -0.34 3.29
C ALA A 114 29.58 -1.23 2.18
N GLY A 115 28.71 -1.76 1.30
CA GLY A 115 29.13 -2.63 0.20
C GLY A 115 29.81 -1.89 -0.95
N PRO A 116 30.25 -2.63 -1.98
CA PRO A 116 31.09 -2.08 -3.07
C PRO A 116 30.31 -1.27 -4.11
N LEU A 117 28.99 -1.43 -4.19
CA LEU A 117 28.17 -0.70 -5.17
C LEU A 117 27.93 0.74 -4.73
N GLN A 118 27.90 1.65 -5.67
CA GLN A 118 27.71 3.08 -5.42
C GLN A 118 26.30 3.52 -5.86
N PRO A 119 25.29 3.43 -4.99
CA PRO A 119 23.96 3.92 -5.31
C PRO A 119 23.98 5.45 -5.43
N ARG A 120 23.10 6.01 -6.30
CA ARG A 120 22.97 7.46 -6.51
C ARG A 120 22.80 8.24 -5.19
N LEU A 121 21.95 7.72 -4.31
CA LEU A 121 21.78 8.20 -2.94
C LEU A 121 22.12 7.06 -1.99
N HIS A 122 23.01 7.29 -1.05
CA HIS A 122 23.29 6.32 0.01
C HIS A 122 21.98 5.98 0.75
N PRO A 123 21.68 4.69 1.07
CA PRO A 123 20.40 4.28 1.67
C PRO A 123 19.99 5.07 2.91
N ARG A 124 20.93 5.49 3.75
CA ARG A 124 20.64 6.37 4.89
C ARG A 124 20.05 7.70 4.45
N ARG A 125 20.71 8.39 3.50
CA ARG A 125 20.25 9.68 2.97
C ARG A 125 18.92 9.53 2.24
N LEU A 126 18.76 8.45 1.49
CA LEU A 126 17.50 8.12 0.80
C LEU A 126 16.36 7.96 1.79
N LEU A 127 16.53 7.12 2.81
CA LEU A 127 15.52 6.85 3.83
C LEU A 127 15.16 8.11 4.63
N ASP A 128 16.15 8.87 5.10
CA ASP A 128 15.92 10.12 5.84
C ASP A 128 15.13 11.13 4.97
N GLY A 129 15.46 11.20 3.67
CA GLY A 129 14.77 12.07 2.71
C GLY A 129 13.33 11.66 2.46
N VAL A 130 13.05 10.36 2.17
CA VAL A 130 11.68 9.90 1.91
C VAL A 130 10.78 9.99 3.14
N VAL A 131 11.32 9.70 4.33
CA VAL A 131 10.58 9.87 5.59
C VAL A 131 10.21 11.33 5.80
N THR A 132 11.16 12.26 5.60
CA THR A 132 10.93 13.70 5.78
C THR A 132 9.96 14.25 4.74
N GLY A 133 10.05 13.82 3.47
CA GLY A 133 9.16 14.27 2.41
C GLY A 133 7.70 13.87 2.67
N VAL A 134 7.44 12.61 3.03
CA VAL A 134 6.09 12.16 3.39
C VAL A 134 5.58 12.87 4.65
N LYS A 135 6.45 13.08 5.67
CA LYS A 135 6.11 13.87 6.86
C LYS A 135 5.59 15.27 6.47
N ASP A 136 6.40 15.99 5.72
CA ASP A 136 6.10 17.37 5.36
C ASP A 136 4.85 17.46 4.46
N GLY A 137 4.70 16.54 3.51
CA GLY A 137 3.53 16.47 2.65
C GLY A 137 2.25 16.22 3.43
N GLY A 138 2.22 15.23 4.32
CA GLY A 138 1.05 14.91 5.15
C GLY A 138 0.75 15.97 6.20
N ASN A 139 1.74 16.27 7.06
CA ASN A 139 1.56 17.19 8.21
C ASN A 139 1.15 18.60 7.75
N LYS A 140 1.82 19.15 6.71
CA LYS A 140 1.53 20.49 6.18
C LYS A 140 0.20 20.57 5.40
N SER A 141 -0.30 19.45 4.89
CA SER A 141 -1.63 19.35 4.27
C SER A 141 -2.75 19.21 5.30
N GLY A 142 -2.44 18.99 6.58
CA GLY A 142 -3.44 18.73 7.63
C GLY A 142 -4.20 17.39 7.39
N VAL A 143 -3.55 16.42 6.77
CA VAL A 143 -4.08 15.07 6.52
C VAL A 143 -3.34 14.10 7.42
N PRO A 144 -4.05 13.31 8.27
CA PRO A 144 -3.38 12.36 9.17
C PRO A 144 -2.71 11.24 8.38
N THR A 145 -1.45 10.93 8.68
CA THR A 145 -0.76 9.75 8.16
C THR A 145 -1.08 8.55 9.05
N LEU A 146 -2.01 7.71 8.59
CA LEU A 146 -2.67 6.70 9.41
C LEU A 146 -1.82 5.47 9.68
N THR A 147 -1.15 4.95 8.66
CA THR A 147 -0.34 3.72 8.76
C THR A 147 0.75 3.69 7.70
N GLY A 148 1.71 2.80 7.89
CA GLY A 148 2.75 2.57 6.89
C GLY A 148 3.58 1.34 7.15
N ALA A 149 4.45 1.02 6.18
CA ALA A 149 5.35 -0.13 6.21
C ALA A 149 6.76 0.28 5.79
N LEU A 150 7.75 -0.44 6.31
CA LEU A 150 9.15 -0.29 5.95
C LEU A 150 9.78 -1.66 5.76
N TYR A 151 10.51 -1.84 4.68
CA TYR A 151 11.26 -3.06 4.38
C TYR A 151 12.68 -2.72 3.92
N PHE A 152 13.65 -3.45 4.44
CA PHE A 152 15.05 -3.33 4.09
C PHE A 152 15.52 -4.55 3.32
N ASP A 153 16.12 -4.32 2.15
CA ASP A 153 16.81 -5.34 1.36
C ASP A 153 17.76 -4.66 0.37
N GLU A 154 18.93 -5.23 0.17
CA GLU A 154 19.96 -4.65 -0.71
C GLU A 154 19.55 -4.66 -2.20
N SER A 155 18.58 -5.46 -2.60
CA SER A 155 18.03 -5.42 -3.96
C SER A 155 17.41 -4.06 -4.31
N TYR A 156 17.00 -3.26 -3.32
CA TYR A 156 16.48 -1.90 -3.53
C TYR A 156 17.55 -0.80 -3.58
N LEU A 157 18.84 -1.16 -3.62
CA LEU A 157 19.93 -0.21 -3.86
C LEU A 157 19.83 0.42 -5.26
N GLY A 158 19.38 -0.36 -6.25
CA GLY A 158 19.23 0.10 -7.63
C GLY A 158 18.10 1.11 -7.79
N LYS A 159 16.95 0.80 -7.21
CA LYS A 159 15.76 1.66 -7.19
C LYS A 159 14.93 1.35 -5.95
N CYS A 160 14.71 2.36 -5.13
CA CYS A 160 13.83 2.25 -3.95
C CYS A 160 12.37 2.12 -4.35
N LEU A 161 11.54 1.62 -3.44
CA LEU A 161 10.09 1.71 -3.54
C LEU A 161 9.57 2.74 -2.55
N VAL A 162 8.76 3.65 -3.04
CA VAL A 162 8.02 4.64 -2.25
C VAL A 162 6.56 4.53 -2.65
N PHE A 163 5.80 3.82 -1.84
CA PHE A 163 4.35 3.70 -1.93
C PHE A 163 3.70 4.79 -1.09
N VAL A 164 2.63 5.37 -1.61
CA VAL A 164 1.77 6.33 -0.91
C VAL A 164 0.31 6.01 -1.21
N GLY A 165 -0.57 6.31 -0.25
CA GLY A 165 -1.99 6.10 -0.45
C GLY A 165 -2.81 7.17 0.25
N ALA A 166 -4.06 7.29 -0.15
CA ALA A 166 -5.00 8.28 0.37
C ALA A 166 -6.39 7.66 0.61
N LEU A 167 -6.99 8.07 1.73
CA LEU A 167 -8.36 7.75 2.11
C LEU A 167 -9.18 9.04 2.12
N GLY A 168 -10.34 9.02 1.49
CA GLY A 168 -11.28 10.14 1.43
C GLY A 168 -12.68 9.76 1.89
N LEU A 169 -13.49 10.76 2.21
CA LEU A 169 -14.92 10.63 2.53
C LEU A 169 -15.74 11.46 1.53
N LEU A 170 -16.62 10.79 0.81
CA LEU A 170 -17.45 11.36 -0.25
C LEU A 170 -18.92 11.32 0.18
N PRO A 171 -19.65 12.44 0.21
CA PRO A 171 -21.10 12.40 0.42
C PRO A 171 -21.78 11.54 -0.66
N LYS A 172 -22.74 10.70 -0.25
CA LYS A 172 -23.51 9.85 -1.16
C LYS A 172 -24.29 10.65 -2.17
N GLU A 173 -24.77 11.82 -1.76
CA GLU A 173 -25.52 12.74 -2.61
C GLU A 173 -24.98 14.17 -2.43
N ILE A 174 -24.78 14.87 -3.54
CA ILE A 174 -24.35 16.26 -3.58
C ILE A 174 -25.24 17.01 -4.57
N ASN A 175 -25.96 18.04 -4.09
CA ASN A 175 -26.86 18.86 -4.91
C ASN A 175 -27.88 18.02 -5.73
N GLY A 176 -28.44 16.97 -5.12
CA GLY A 176 -29.43 16.08 -5.74
C GLY A 176 -28.87 15.10 -6.77
N LYS A 177 -27.54 14.89 -6.78
CA LYS A 177 -26.87 13.92 -7.66
C LYS A 177 -26.03 12.93 -6.85
N PRO A 178 -25.84 11.69 -7.33
CA PRO A 178 -24.91 10.77 -6.70
C PRO A 178 -23.51 11.38 -6.60
N GLY A 179 -22.86 11.29 -5.42
CA GLY A 179 -21.57 11.88 -5.17
C GLY A 179 -20.46 11.35 -6.08
N GLU A 180 -20.55 10.07 -6.48
CA GLU A 180 -19.62 9.42 -7.40
C GLU A 180 -19.82 9.80 -8.87
N SER A 181 -20.88 10.52 -9.21
CA SER A 181 -21.15 10.94 -10.59
C SER A 181 -20.43 12.24 -10.94
N LYS A 182 -19.81 12.28 -12.12
CA LYS A 182 -19.23 13.49 -12.69
C LYS A 182 -19.40 13.49 -14.21
N LYS A 183 -19.56 14.67 -14.79
CA LYS A 183 -19.72 14.82 -16.25
C LYS A 183 -19.28 16.19 -16.72
N ALA A 184 -18.32 16.23 -17.66
CA ALA A 184 -18.06 17.39 -18.51
C ALA A 184 -19.06 17.37 -19.67
N SER A 185 -19.59 18.51 -20.07
CA SER A 185 -20.59 18.64 -21.13
C SER A 185 -20.19 19.69 -22.16
N PRO A 186 -20.57 19.55 -23.44
CA PRO A 186 -20.35 20.57 -24.45
C PRO A 186 -20.87 21.93 -23.97
N GLY A 187 -20.05 22.98 -24.16
CA GLY A 187 -20.32 24.33 -23.70
C GLY A 187 -19.80 24.67 -22.30
N ASP A 188 -19.48 23.70 -21.45
CA ASP A 188 -18.80 23.96 -20.18
C ASP A 188 -17.40 24.52 -20.39
N LEU A 189 -16.93 25.38 -19.50
CA LEU A 189 -15.57 25.92 -19.49
C LEU A 189 -14.60 24.92 -18.87
N VAL A 190 -13.39 24.86 -19.42
CA VAL A 190 -12.26 24.13 -18.82
C VAL A 190 -11.53 25.08 -17.87
N LEU A 191 -11.71 24.94 -16.57
CA LEU A 191 -11.06 25.74 -15.55
C LEU A 191 -9.85 24.99 -14.98
N MET A 192 -8.63 25.55 -15.11
CA MET A 192 -7.45 25.10 -14.38
C MET A 192 -7.35 25.85 -13.07
N CYS A 193 -7.14 25.11 -11.96
CA CYS A 193 -7.04 25.64 -10.63
C CYS A 193 -5.74 25.21 -9.94
N GLY A 194 -5.15 26.09 -9.13
CA GLY A 194 -4.00 25.77 -8.30
C GLY A 194 -2.67 26.33 -8.80
N GLY A 195 -1.65 25.49 -8.91
CA GLY A 195 -0.29 25.91 -9.25
C GLY A 195 -0.12 26.34 -10.72
N ARG A 196 0.94 27.11 -10.98
CA ARG A 196 1.31 27.54 -12.33
C ARG A 196 2.16 26.49 -13.04
N VAL A 197 2.20 26.56 -14.37
CA VAL A 197 2.96 25.64 -15.22
C VAL A 197 4.41 26.10 -15.36
N GLY A 198 5.35 25.19 -15.21
CA GLY A 198 6.79 25.37 -15.44
C GLY A 198 7.36 24.18 -16.23
N ARG A 199 8.69 24.05 -16.30
CA ARG A 199 9.37 22.88 -16.89
C ARG A 199 9.53 21.70 -15.94
N ASP A 200 9.14 21.85 -14.69
CA ASP A 200 9.25 20.81 -13.68
C ASP A 200 8.37 19.61 -14.03
N GLY A 201 8.92 18.42 -13.86
CA GLY A 201 8.23 17.16 -14.10
C GLY A 201 8.05 16.76 -15.57
N ILE A 202 8.52 17.54 -16.54
CA ILE A 202 8.49 17.10 -17.95
C ILE A 202 9.27 15.76 -18.06
N HIS A 203 8.63 14.74 -18.65
CA HIS A 203 9.08 13.35 -18.72
C HIS A 203 9.17 12.60 -17.37
N GLY A 204 8.57 13.11 -16.29
CA GLY A 204 8.59 12.46 -14.99
C GLY A 204 7.98 11.06 -15.01
N VAL A 205 6.82 10.89 -15.61
CA VAL A 205 6.17 9.59 -15.79
C VAL A 205 6.96 8.68 -16.73
N THR A 206 7.53 9.21 -17.81
CA THR A 206 8.39 8.44 -18.73
C THR A 206 9.62 7.88 -18.00
N ALA A 207 10.33 8.71 -17.23
CA ALA A 207 11.48 8.28 -16.43
C ALA A 207 11.13 7.24 -15.37
N SER A 208 9.87 7.17 -14.93
CA SER A 208 9.39 6.14 -14.01
C SER A 208 9.35 4.75 -14.64
N SER A 209 9.23 4.68 -15.97
CA SER A 209 9.16 3.44 -16.76
C SER A 209 10.52 3.06 -17.40
N GLU A 210 11.63 3.51 -16.82
CA GLU A 210 12.98 3.26 -17.30
C GLU A 210 13.88 2.71 -16.17
N VAL A 211 14.97 2.03 -16.56
CA VAL A 211 16.03 1.62 -15.63
C VAL A 211 16.71 2.87 -15.06
N ALA A 212 16.82 2.94 -13.74
CA ALA A 212 17.45 4.09 -13.09
C ALA A 212 18.95 4.17 -13.44
N SER A 213 19.41 5.35 -13.86
CA SER A 213 20.81 5.61 -14.18
C SER A 213 21.31 6.89 -13.50
N SER A 214 22.62 7.02 -13.37
CA SER A 214 23.24 8.21 -12.80
C SER A 214 23.06 9.47 -13.69
N GLY A 215 22.81 9.28 -14.97
CA GLY A 215 22.64 10.37 -15.97
C GLY A 215 21.25 11.00 -16.01
N THR A 216 20.25 10.45 -15.33
CA THR A 216 18.89 10.99 -15.36
C THR A 216 18.82 12.37 -14.68
N PRO A 217 18.34 13.43 -15.37
CA PRO A 217 18.30 14.77 -14.79
C PRO A 217 17.35 14.87 -13.58
N ALA A 218 17.77 15.59 -12.54
CA ALA A 218 16.90 15.85 -11.37
C ALA A 218 15.66 16.72 -11.71
N GLY A 219 15.68 17.46 -12.81
CA GLY A 219 14.56 18.26 -13.30
C GLY A 219 13.32 17.44 -13.74
N HIS A 220 13.47 16.11 -13.91
CA HIS A 220 12.32 15.20 -14.11
C HIS A 220 11.49 14.99 -12.82
N VAL A 221 12.02 15.37 -11.66
CA VAL A 221 11.26 15.29 -10.41
C VAL A 221 10.26 16.43 -10.33
N GLN A 222 9.00 16.09 -10.16
CA GLN A 222 7.95 17.06 -9.88
C GLN A 222 8.17 17.68 -8.51
N ILE A 223 7.79 18.94 -8.32
CA ILE A 223 7.95 19.68 -7.05
C ILE A 223 6.57 19.87 -6.43
N GLY A 224 6.30 19.15 -5.33
CA GLY A 224 5.05 19.24 -4.58
C GLY A 224 5.03 20.43 -3.62
N ASP A 225 3.84 21.03 -3.44
CA ASP A 225 3.58 22.11 -2.47
C ASP A 225 2.32 21.83 -1.65
N PRO A 226 2.46 21.31 -0.41
CA PRO A 226 1.34 20.96 0.44
C PRO A 226 0.47 22.15 0.83
N TYR A 227 1.00 23.38 0.85
CA TYR A 227 0.22 24.57 1.15
C TYR A 227 -0.75 24.93 0.02
N THR A 228 -0.28 24.92 -1.23
CA THR A 228 -1.14 25.09 -2.40
C THR A 228 -2.15 23.95 -2.51
N GLN A 229 -1.74 22.71 -2.24
CA GLN A 229 -2.63 21.54 -2.17
C GLN A 229 -3.77 21.75 -1.16
N LYS A 230 -3.48 22.21 0.04
CA LYS A 230 -4.48 22.43 1.10
C LYS A 230 -5.50 23.50 0.72
N LYS A 231 -5.04 24.65 0.21
CA LYS A 231 -5.94 25.73 -0.22
C LYS A 231 -6.86 25.29 -1.35
N MET A 232 -6.29 24.62 -2.35
CA MET A 232 -7.01 24.12 -3.51
C MET A 232 -8.06 23.08 -3.10
N HIS A 233 -7.72 22.16 -2.19
CA HIS A 233 -8.64 21.17 -1.66
C HIS A 233 -9.84 21.85 -0.97
N ASP A 234 -9.63 22.81 -0.07
CA ASP A 234 -10.69 23.51 0.66
C ASP A 234 -11.59 24.33 -0.30
N PHE A 235 -10.97 24.99 -1.27
CA PHE A 235 -11.68 25.74 -2.31
C PHE A 235 -12.60 24.83 -3.15
N LEU A 236 -12.07 23.72 -3.64
CA LEU A 236 -12.82 22.84 -4.54
C LEU A 236 -13.95 22.10 -3.83
N LEU A 237 -13.79 21.74 -2.55
CA LEU A 237 -14.89 21.19 -1.75
C LEU A 237 -16.01 22.23 -1.54
N GLU A 238 -15.68 23.51 -1.26
CA GLU A 238 -16.69 24.57 -1.17
C GLU A 238 -17.36 24.85 -2.52
N ALA A 239 -16.61 24.81 -3.63
CA ALA A 239 -17.15 24.96 -4.98
C ALA A 239 -18.12 23.81 -5.33
N ARG A 240 -17.76 22.59 -4.96
CA ARG A 240 -18.62 21.40 -5.08
C ARG A 240 -19.94 21.58 -4.33
N ASP A 241 -19.86 21.93 -3.05
CA ASP A 241 -21.03 22.06 -2.18
C ASP A 241 -21.98 23.17 -2.64
N ARG A 242 -21.45 24.21 -3.30
CA ARG A 242 -22.22 25.28 -3.95
C ARG A 242 -22.75 24.91 -5.36
N GLY A 243 -22.48 23.72 -5.87
CA GLY A 243 -22.91 23.29 -7.20
C GLY A 243 -22.28 24.06 -8.35
N LEU A 244 -21.05 24.60 -8.17
CA LEU A 244 -20.37 25.40 -9.18
C LEU A 244 -19.62 24.54 -10.21
N ILE A 245 -19.30 23.28 -9.87
CA ILE A 245 -18.57 22.33 -10.73
C ILE A 245 -19.46 21.18 -11.15
N THR A 246 -19.21 20.63 -12.35
CA THR A 246 -19.91 19.45 -12.90
C THR A 246 -18.99 18.25 -13.09
N PHE A 247 -17.68 18.51 -13.19
CA PHE A 247 -16.62 17.54 -13.35
C PHE A 247 -15.36 18.07 -12.66
N ILE A 248 -14.53 17.17 -12.16
CA ILE A 248 -13.23 17.47 -11.58
C ILE A 248 -12.27 16.30 -11.80
N THR A 249 -11.01 16.60 -12.14
CA THR A 249 -9.90 15.64 -12.19
C THR A 249 -8.57 16.34 -11.89
N ASP A 250 -7.55 15.60 -11.47
CA ASP A 250 -6.23 16.16 -11.23
C ASP A 250 -5.38 16.24 -12.51
N CYS A 251 -4.33 17.05 -12.47
CA CYS A 251 -3.28 17.07 -13.49
C CYS A 251 -2.10 16.27 -12.92
N GLY A 252 -2.11 14.97 -13.16
CA GLY A 252 -1.05 14.04 -12.78
C GLY A 252 0.02 13.89 -13.88
N GLY A 253 0.38 12.65 -14.19
CA GLY A 253 1.29 12.32 -15.28
C GLY A 253 0.78 12.78 -16.65
N GLY A 254 1.68 13.33 -17.48
CA GLY A 254 1.31 13.94 -18.76
C GLY A 254 0.64 15.32 -18.63
N GLY A 255 0.42 15.83 -17.42
CA GLY A 255 -0.06 17.17 -17.14
C GLY A 255 -1.44 17.46 -17.72
N LEU A 256 -1.55 18.58 -18.47
CA LEU A 256 -2.82 18.98 -19.10
C LEU A 256 -3.25 18.01 -20.20
N SER A 257 -2.31 17.36 -20.87
CA SER A 257 -2.63 16.45 -21.98
C SER A 257 -3.45 15.25 -21.53
N SER A 258 -3.16 14.69 -20.38
CA SER A 258 -3.96 13.58 -19.79
C SER A 258 -5.27 14.09 -19.18
N ALA A 259 -5.20 15.08 -18.29
CA ALA A 259 -6.38 15.58 -17.56
C ALA A 259 -7.48 16.13 -18.51
N VAL A 260 -7.07 16.91 -19.52
CA VAL A 260 -8.02 17.45 -20.50
C VAL A 260 -8.42 16.39 -21.53
N GLY A 261 -7.49 15.51 -21.94
CA GLY A 261 -7.80 14.41 -22.87
C GLY A 261 -8.86 13.46 -22.32
N GLU A 262 -8.74 13.05 -21.08
CA GLU A 262 -9.72 12.18 -20.41
C GLU A 262 -11.09 12.85 -20.27
N SER A 263 -11.12 14.13 -19.85
CA SER A 263 -12.37 14.86 -19.71
C SER A 263 -13.02 15.21 -21.06
N ALA A 264 -12.22 15.43 -22.11
CA ALA A 264 -12.71 15.66 -23.47
C ALA A 264 -13.50 14.45 -24.01
N ARG A 265 -13.09 13.23 -23.71
CA ARG A 265 -13.81 12.00 -24.10
C ARG A 265 -15.24 11.96 -23.53
N MET A 266 -15.44 12.46 -22.31
CA MET A 266 -16.78 12.53 -21.70
C MET A 266 -17.66 13.60 -22.38
N ALA A 267 -17.07 14.71 -22.79
CA ALA A 267 -17.79 15.82 -23.42
C ALA A 267 -18.07 15.59 -24.90
N GLY A 268 -17.19 14.83 -25.58
CA GLY A 268 -17.21 14.64 -27.03
C GLY A 268 -16.27 15.59 -27.80
N GLY A 269 -15.46 16.37 -27.11
CA GLY A 269 -14.48 17.30 -27.72
C GLY A 269 -14.02 18.38 -26.76
N VAL A 270 -12.95 19.06 -27.09
CA VAL A 270 -12.42 20.20 -26.33
C VAL A 270 -11.58 21.13 -27.19
N GLU A 271 -11.63 22.43 -26.90
CA GLU A 271 -10.74 23.46 -27.41
C GLU A 271 -9.96 24.06 -26.22
N VAL A 272 -8.61 24.10 -26.33
CA VAL A 272 -7.71 24.61 -25.27
C VAL A 272 -6.88 25.77 -25.82
N TRP A 273 -6.72 26.83 -25.02
CA TRP A 273 -5.98 28.05 -25.33
C TRP A 273 -4.73 28.16 -24.46
N LEU A 274 -3.55 27.76 -24.95
CA LEU A 274 -2.32 27.68 -24.15
C LEU A 274 -1.85 29.07 -23.65
N GLU A 275 -2.13 30.13 -24.38
CA GLU A 275 -1.81 31.51 -23.99
C GLU A 275 -2.59 31.99 -22.74
N LYS A 276 -3.66 31.28 -22.32
CA LYS A 276 -4.43 31.59 -21.13
C LYS A 276 -3.86 30.89 -19.86
N ILE A 277 -2.96 29.94 -20.05
CA ILE A 277 -2.45 29.11 -18.95
C ILE A 277 -1.47 29.94 -18.11
N PRO A 278 -1.68 30.05 -16.77
CA PRO A 278 -0.73 30.72 -15.89
C PRO A 278 0.62 30.02 -15.84
N LEU A 279 1.69 30.76 -16.14
CA LEU A 279 3.05 30.22 -16.19
C LEU A 279 3.87 30.69 -14.97
N LYS A 280 4.80 29.85 -14.50
CA LYS A 280 5.79 30.19 -13.46
C LYS A 280 6.77 31.25 -13.96
N TYR A 281 7.11 31.21 -15.25
CA TYR A 281 8.02 32.14 -15.95
C TYR A 281 7.75 32.14 -17.45
N ALA A 282 8.18 33.16 -18.14
CA ALA A 282 8.03 33.28 -19.59
C ALA A 282 9.03 32.39 -20.34
N GLY A 283 8.74 32.12 -21.62
CA GLY A 283 9.65 31.42 -22.55
C GLY A 283 9.48 29.89 -22.52
N LEU A 284 8.31 29.39 -22.12
CA LEU A 284 7.91 28.01 -22.32
C LEU A 284 7.36 27.84 -23.75
N ASP A 285 7.77 26.75 -24.39
CA ASP A 285 7.19 26.33 -25.65
C ASP A 285 5.79 25.76 -25.48
N PRO A 286 4.91 25.79 -26.48
CA PRO A 286 3.55 25.24 -26.40
C PRO A 286 3.50 23.79 -25.92
N TRP A 287 4.41 22.93 -26.38
CA TRP A 287 4.48 21.54 -25.96
C TRP A 287 4.90 21.40 -24.50
N GLU A 288 5.84 22.24 -23.99
CA GLU A 288 6.24 22.26 -22.58
C GLU A 288 5.06 22.62 -21.68
N ILE A 289 4.24 23.60 -22.08
CA ILE A 289 3.03 24.00 -21.35
C ILE A 289 2.03 22.85 -21.29
N TRP A 290 1.86 22.12 -22.40
CA TRP A 290 0.85 21.10 -22.56
C TRP A 290 1.15 19.81 -21.79
N ILE A 291 2.40 19.35 -21.79
CA ILE A 291 2.80 18.09 -21.16
C ILE A 291 3.49 18.24 -19.79
N SER A 292 3.70 19.48 -19.32
CA SER A 292 4.32 19.70 -18.00
C SER A 292 3.53 19.03 -16.89
N GLU A 293 4.23 18.32 -16.00
CA GLU A 293 3.69 17.67 -14.80
C GLU A 293 3.86 18.56 -13.56
N SER A 294 3.92 19.89 -13.69
CA SER A 294 3.87 20.82 -12.56
C SER A 294 2.70 20.50 -11.65
N GLN A 295 2.96 20.39 -10.34
CA GLN A 295 2.05 19.82 -9.38
C GLN A 295 0.96 20.78 -8.89
N GLU A 296 0.06 20.28 -8.03
CA GLU A 296 -1.07 20.97 -7.40
C GLU A 296 -1.98 21.70 -8.38
N ARG A 297 -2.30 21.03 -9.49
CA ARG A 297 -3.27 21.51 -10.48
C ARG A 297 -4.44 20.56 -10.60
N MET A 298 -5.64 21.14 -10.72
CA MET A 298 -6.88 20.41 -10.99
C MET A 298 -7.59 21.04 -12.20
N ILE A 299 -8.28 20.22 -12.97
CA ILE A 299 -9.21 20.64 -14.02
C ILE A 299 -10.63 20.47 -13.52
N ALA A 300 -11.42 21.52 -13.65
CA ALA A 300 -12.85 21.51 -13.38
C ALA A 300 -13.66 21.91 -14.60
N ALA A 301 -14.78 21.23 -14.86
CA ALA A 301 -15.80 21.71 -15.79
C ALA A 301 -16.78 22.60 -15.05
N VAL A 302 -16.96 23.82 -15.56
CA VAL A 302 -17.79 24.85 -14.96
C VAL A 302 -18.72 25.43 -16.02
N LYS A 303 -20.04 25.52 -15.72
CA LYS A 303 -20.98 26.17 -16.64
C LYS A 303 -20.61 27.66 -16.80
N PRO A 304 -20.70 28.22 -18.00
CA PRO A 304 -20.41 29.67 -18.22
C PRO A 304 -21.15 30.60 -17.26
N THR A 305 -22.37 30.25 -16.88
CA THR A 305 -23.21 31.01 -15.92
C THR A 305 -22.64 31.02 -14.50
N ASN A 306 -21.75 30.10 -14.17
CA ASN A 306 -21.12 29.96 -12.84
C ASN A 306 -19.67 30.48 -12.82
N GLU A 307 -19.08 30.85 -13.98
CA GLU A 307 -17.68 31.25 -14.07
C GLU A 307 -17.32 32.33 -13.05
N ARG A 308 -18.06 33.43 -13.04
CA ARG A 308 -17.77 34.56 -12.12
C ARG A 308 -17.81 34.12 -10.67
N LYS A 309 -18.82 33.32 -10.25
CA LYS A 309 -18.96 32.84 -8.87
C LYS A 309 -17.81 31.90 -8.49
N PHE A 310 -17.36 31.09 -9.43
CA PHE A 310 -16.24 30.17 -9.24
C PHE A 310 -14.92 30.94 -9.04
N LEU A 311 -14.63 31.92 -9.88
CA LEU A 311 -13.43 32.75 -9.79
C LEU A 311 -13.42 33.62 -8.53
N ASP A 312 -14.55 34.19 -8.12
CA ASP A 312 -14.68 34.96 -6.87
C ASP A 312 -14.43 34.05 -5.64
N LEU A 313 -14.91 32.80 -5.68
CA LEU A 313 -14.65 31.82 -4.64
C LEU A 313 -13.17 31.40 -4.60
N ALA A 314 -12.54 31.19 -5.76
CA ALA A 314 -11.12 30.88 -5.84
C ALA A 314 -10.28 32.01 -5.23
N ALA A 315 -10.60 33.27 -5.55
CA ALA A 315 -9.96 34.45 -4.97
C ALA A 315 -10.13 34.52 -3.44
N LYS A 316 -11.31 34.18 -2.89
CA LYS A 316 -11.57 34.08 -1.46
C LYS A 316 -10.59 33.11 -0.76
N HIS A 317 -10.31 31.97 -1.40
CA HIS A 317 -9.37 30.97 -0.90
C HIS A 317 -7.91 31.23 -1.28
N THR A 318 -7.61 32.36 -1.94
CA THR A 318 -6.28 32.65 -2.48
C THR A 318 -5.74 31.54 -3.40
N VAL A 319 -6.62 30.97 -4.21
CA VAL A 319 -6.32 29.97 -5.24
C VAL A 319 -6.39 30.64 -6.61
N GLU A 320 -5.36 30.45 -7.45
CA GLU A 320 -5.41 30.89 -8.83
C GLU A 320 -6.31 29.96 -9.64
N ALA A 321 -7.25 30.51 -10.41
CA ALA A 321 -8.14 29.77 -11.29
C ALA A 321 -8.32 30.51 -12.60
N THR A 322 -8.26 29.80 -13.73
CA THR A 322 -8.28 30.39 -15.07
C THR A 322 -9.06 29.51 -16.04
N ALA A 323 -9.94 30.12 -16.83
CA ALA A 323 -10.58 29.44 -17.97
C ALA A 323 -9.56 29.28 -19.11
N ILE A 324 -9.13 28.05 -19.34
CA ILE A 324 -8.10 27.69 -20.31
C ILE A 324 -8.67 27.08 -21.60
N GLY A 325 -9.98 26.88 -21.68
CA GLY A 325 -10.63 26.25 -22.80
C GLY A 325 -12.13 26.08 -22.65
N ARG A 326 -12.73 25.37 -23.59
CA ARG A 326 -14.16 25.03 -23.60
C ARG A 326 -14.36 23.60 -24.10
N TYR A 327 -15.24 22.85 -23.46
CA TYR A 327 -15.68 21.55 -23.96
C TYR A 327 -16.62 21.73 -25.15
N THR A 328 -16.49 20.84 -26.14
CA THR A 328 -17.27 20.83 -27.40
C THR A 328 -17.83 19.43 -27.66
N ASP A 329 -18.56 19.27 -28.76
CA ASP A 329 -19.02 18.00 -29.32
C ASP A 329 -18.39 17.72 -30.70
N SER A 330 -17.20 18.29 -30.94
CA SER A 330 -16.54 18.26 -32.26
C SER A 330 -15.90 16.90 -32.61
N GLY A 331 -15.78 15.97 -31.69
CA GLY A 331 -15.00 14.74 -31.86
C GLY A 331 -13.49 14.94 -31.75
N VAL A 332 -13.03 16.18 -31.53
CA VAL A 332 -11.60 16.54 -31.59
C VAL A 332 -11.12 17.18 -30.29
N LEU A 333 -9.91 16.80 -29.86
CA LEU A 333 -9.11 17.56 -28.92
C LEU A 333 -8.26 18.54 -29.70
N GLN A 334 -8.57 19.84 -29.60
CA GLN A 334 -7.85 20.91 -30.28
C GLN A 334 -7.11 21.78 -29.26
N VAL A 335 -5.81 21.99 -29.51
CA VAL A 335 -4.94 22.83 -28.69
C VAL A 335 -4.41 23.98 -29.58
N THR A 336 -4.60 25.20 -29.12
CA THR A 336 -4.17 26.40 -29.83
C THR A 336 -3.24 27.26 -28.99
N HIS A 337 -2.36 28.02 -29.63
CA HIS A 337 -1.52 29.02 -29.00
C HIS A 337 -1.47 30.26 -29.91
N GLN A 338 -1.94 31.40 -29.38
CA GLN A 338 -2.00 32.67 -30.10
C GLN A 338 -2.71 32.55 -31.47
N GLY A 339 -3.79 31.78 -31.52
CA GLY A 339 -4.59 31.56 -32.74
C GLY A 339 -4.02 30.50 -33.69
N HIS A 340 -2.87 29.89 -33.39
CA HIS A 340 -2.29 28.80 -34.19
C HIS A 340 -2.60 27.45 -33.57
N THR A 341 -3.02 26.49 -34.36
CA THR A 341 -3.23 25.12 -33.92
C THR A 341 -1.89 24.43 -33.63
N CYS A 342 -1.67 24.01 -32.40
CA CYS A 342 -0.49 23.28 -31.96
C CYS A 342 -0.71 21.77 -31.96
N ALA A 343 -1.94 21.32 -31.68
CA ALA A 343 -2.36 19.92 -31.78
C ALA A 343 -3.84 19.81 -32.13
N ALA A 344 -4.18 18.81 -32.94
CA ALA A 344 -5.54 18.42 -33.26
C ALA A 344 -5.57 16.88 -33.30
N ILE A 345 -6.28 16.25 -32.36
CA ILE A 345 -6.33 14.79 -32.19
C ILE A 345 -7.79 14.37 -32.22
N ASP A 346 -8.12 13.46 -33.12
CA ASP A 346 -9.41 12.79 -33.12
C ASP A 346 -9.55 11.96 -31.84
N LEU A 347 -10.64 12.11 -31.10
CA LEU A 347 -10.82 11.40 -29.86
C LEU A 347 -10.92 9.89 -30.05
N SER A 348 -11.39 9.42 -31.21
CA SER A 348 -11.42 7.99 -31.55
C SER A 348 -10.00 7.38 -31.57
N PHE A 349 -8.99 8.15 -31.98
CA PHE A 349 -7.59 7.72 -31.97
C PHE A 349 -7.09 7.39 -30.54
N LEU A 350 -7.61 8.09 -29.53
CA LEU A 350 -7.27 7.82 -28.13
C LEU A 350 -7.97 6.57 -27.57
N GLU A 351 -8.93 6.02 -28.31
CA GLU A 351 -9.68 4.81 -27.93
C GLU A 351 -9.14 3.55 -28.62
N GLU A 352 -8.30 3.70 -29.65
CA GLU A 352 -7.71 2.59 -30.37
C GLU A 352 -6.71 1.82 -29.49
N ASP A 353 -6.80 0.48 -29.54
CA ASP A 353 -5.86 -0.38 -28.84
C ASP A 353 -4.47 -0.28 -29.49
N PHE A 354 -3.46 -0.02 -28.67
CA PHE A 354 -2.06 -0.08 -29.13
C PHE A 354 -1.69 -1.53 -29.51
N PRO A 355 -0.74 -1.73 -30.46
CA PRO A 355 -0.26 -3.06 -30.78
C PRO A 355 0.15 -3.83 -29.52
N PRO A 356 -0.32 -5.06 -29.32
CA PRO A 356 -0.01 -5.83 -28.12
C PRO A 356 1.49 -6.19 -28.12
N TRP A 357 2.16 -5.86 -27.03
CA TRP A 357 3.48 -6.41 -26.77
C TRP A 357 3.32 -7.84 -26.22
N GLU A 358 4.24 -8.71 -26.60
CA GLU A 358 4.23 -10.10 -26.26
C GLU A 358 5.50 -10.47 -25.50
N PHE A 359 5.35 -11.14 -24.37
CA PHE A 359 6.46 -11.55 -23.52
C PHE A 359 6.49 -13.05 -23.34
N ALA A 360 7.65 -13.67 -23.58
CA ALA A 360 7.90 -15.05 -23.18
C ALA A 360 8.08 -15.09 -21.65
N ALA A 361 7.37 -16.00 -20.99
CA ALA A 361 7.37 -16.17 -19.54
C ALA A 361 7.75 -17.61 -19.20
N GLU A 362 8.98 -17.83 -18.75
CA GLU A 362 9.53 -19.17 -18.50
C GLU A 362 9.74 -19.38 -17.00
N TRP A 363 8.89 -20.20 -16.38
CA TRP A 363 8.96 -20.51 -14.95
C TRP A 363 9.99 -21.60 -14.66
N LEU A 364 10.86 -21.31 -13.71
CA LEU A 364 11.79 -22.26 -13.13
C LEU A 364 11.38 -22.56 -11.69
N PRO A 365 10.90 -23.78 -11.37
CA PRO A 365 10.47 -24.14 -10.03
C PRO A 365 11.56 -23.97 -8.98
N PRO A 366 11.20 -23.56 -7.74
CA PRO A 366 12.17 -23.26 -6.70
C PRO A 366 13.09 -24.45 -6.37
N GLU A 367 12.62 -25.70 -6.46
CA GLU A 367 13.41 -26.89 -6.17
C GLU A 367 14.61 -27.08 -7.14
N ARG A 368 14.57 -26.42 -8.29
CA ARG A 368 15.70 -26.40 -9.23
C ARG A 368 16.77 -25.35 -8.89
N ARG A 369 16.40 -24.34 -8.08
CA ARG A 369 17.25 -23.19 -7.74
C ARG A 369 17.69 -23.17 -6.29
N LEU A 370 16.86 -23.66 -5.39
CA LEU A 370 16.99 -23.55 -3.94
C LEU A 370 17.05 -24.94 -3.29
N ARG A 371 17.45 -24.97 -2.03
CA ARG A 371 17.41 -26.16 -1.17
C ARG A 371 16.83 -25.80 0.18
N GLU A 372 16.08 -26.72 0.77
CA GLU A 372 15.66 -26.58 2.17
C GLU A 372 16.87 -26.87 3.09
N PRO A 373 17.21 -25.96 4.01
CA PRO A 373 18.31 -26.19 4.92
C PRO A 373 17.95 -27.28 5.94
N VAL A 374 18.93 -28.11 6.27
CA VAL A 374 18.82 -29.09 7.34
C VAL A 374 19.50 -28.50 8.59
N LEU A 375 18.69 -28.08 9.54
CA LEU A 375 19.16 -27.45 10.79
C LEU A 375 19.08 -28.44 11.95
N GLY A 376 20.09 -28.45 12.81
CA GLY A 376 20.02 -29.04 14.14
C GLY A 376 19.18 -28.17 15.08
N GLU A 377 18.90 -28.66 16.28
CA GLU A 377 18.25 -27.85 17.33
C GLU A 377 19.19 -26.68 17.73
N LEU A 378 18.60 -25.52 18.04
CA LEU A 378 19.38 -24.37 18.46
C LEU A 378 19.97 -24.59 19.87
N GLU A 379 21.19 -24.15 20.06
CA GLU A 379 21.86 -24.17 21.38
C GLU A 379 21.24 -23.16 22.34
N ASP A 380 20.88 -21.97 21.85
CA ASP A 380 20.34 -20.86 22.66
C ASP A 380 19.16 -20.17 21.94
N HIS A 381 17.95 -20.56 22.28
CA HIS A 381 16.71 -19.96 21.79
C HIS A 381 16.48 -18.52 22.30
N GLN A 382 17.04 -18.16 23.46
CA GLN A 382 16.92 -16.80 23.98
C GLN A 382 17.78 -15.83 23.17
N ALA A 383 19.04 -16.20 22.89
CA ALA A 383 19.90 -15.41 22.02
C ALA A 383 19.28 -15.24 20.60
N ALA A 384 18.69 -16.31 20.05
CA ALA A 384 18.00 -16.25 18.77
C ALA A 384 16.83 -15.25 18.80
N LEU A 385 15.97 -15.27 19.83
CA LEU A 385 14.85 -14.32 19.95
C LEU A 385 15.36 -12.87 20.09
N LEU A 386 16.37 -12.60 20.87
CA LEU A 386 16.94 -11.26 21.02
C LEU A 386 17.54 -10.76 19.70
N THR A 387 18.19 -11.65 18.96
CA THR A 387 18.74 -11.32 17.61
C THR A 387 17.60 -11.04 16.62
N MET A 388 16.53 -11.86 16.62
CA MET A 388 15.35 -11.63 15.79
C MET A 388 14.72 -10.27 16.06
N LEU A 389 14.60 -9.86 17.32
CA LEU A 389 14.03 -8.56 17.70
C LEU A 389 14.89 -7.37 17.21
N ASP A 390 16.20 -7.53 17.06
CA ASP A 390 17.13 -6.51 16.55
C ASP A 390 17.19 -6.45 15.01
N ARG A 391 16.54 -7.37 14.29
CA ARG A 391 16.59 -7.37 12.82
C ARG A 391 15.91 -6.14 12.20
N PRO A 392 16.45 -5.56 11.10
CA PRO A 392 15.92 -4.33 10.50
C PRO A 392 14.43 -4.39 10.14
N ASN A 393 13.95 -5.57 9.69
CA ASN A 393 12.56 -5.78 9.30
C ASN A 393 11.62 -6.12 10.46
N ILE A 394 12.12 -6.22 11.70
CA ILE A 394 11.34 -6.51 12.91
C ILE A 394 11.43 -5.38 13.94
N CYS A 395 12.60 -4.82 14.19
CA CYS A 395 12.89 -3.90 15.29
C CYS A 395 12.00 -2.64 15.31
N ALA A 396 12.07 -1.89 16.41
CA ALA A 396 11.27 -0.67 16.64
C ALA A 396 11.42 0.36 15.54
N ARG A 397 10.28 0.94 15.11
CA ARG A 397 10.19 1.96 14.05
C ARG A 397 9.48 3.22 14.51
N GLU A 398 9.44 3.44 15.80
CA GLU A 398 8.79 4.60 16.42
C GLU A 398 9.31 5.92 15.83
N TRP A 399 10.60 5.99 15.52
CA TRP A 399 11.25 7.17 14.96
C TRP A 399 10.65 7.66 13.64
N ILE A 400 10.05 6.76 12.82
CA ILE A 400 9.28 7.17 11.63
C ILE A 400 7.88 7.60 12.06
N THR A 401 7.16 6.72 12.73
CA THR A 401 5.74 6.87 13.02
C THR A 401 5.45 8.11 13.87
N ARG A 402 6.34 8.43 14.83
CA ARG A 402 6.16 9.60 15.71
C ARG A 402 6.42 10.94 15.03
N GLN A 403 7.03 10.97 13.85
CA GLN A 403 7.20 12.19 13.05
C GLN A 403 5.94 12.56 12.26
N TYR A 404 5.07 11.58 12.00
CA TYR A 404 3.86 11.74 11.21
C TYR A 404 2.68 12.08 12.11
N ASP A 405 2.00 13.17 11.82
CA ASP A 405 0.76 13.49 12.49
C ASP A 405 -0.32 12.49 12.07
N HIS A 406 -0.84 11.74 13.02
CA HIS A 406 -1.89 10.76 12.81
C HIS A 406 -3.18 11.09 13.59
N GLU A 407 -3.22 12.23 14.29
CA GLU A 407 -4.34 12.67 15.11
C GLU A 407 -5.02 13.95 14.59
N VAL A 408 -4.43 14.65 13.64
CA VAL A 408 -5.05 15.79 12.99
C VAL A 408 -6.41 15.40 12.40
N GLN A 409 -7.39 16.24 12.47
CA GLN A 409 -8.83 16.02 12.22
C GLN A 409 -9.59 15.25 13.33
N GLY A 410 -8.93 14.74 14.38
CA GLY A 410 -9.56 14.15 15.56
C GLY A 410 -10.30 12.82 15.34
N ALA A 411 -9.98 12.08 14.26
CA ALA A 411 -10.69 10.88 13.87
C ALA A 411 -10.01 9.55 14.28
N SER A 412 -8.79 9.58 14.81
CA SER A 412 -8.02 8.37 15.17
C SER A 412 -8.63 7.63 16.35
N VAL A 413 -8.87 6.32 16.22
CA VAL A 413 -9.36 5.42 17.27
C VAL A 413 -8.31 4.38 17.63
N ILE A 414 -7.89 3.52 16.67
CA ILE A 414 -6.68 2.74 16.82
C ILE A 414 -5.57 3.46 16.07
N LYS A 415 -4.56 3.90 16.81
CA LYS A 415 -3.41 4.64 16.27
C LYS A 415 -2.40 3.69 15.62
N PRO A 416 -1.46 4.21 14.83
CA PRO A 416 -0.41 3.36 14.24
C PRO A 416 0.49 2.68 15.27
N LEU A 417 0.58 3.23 16.48
CA LEU A 417 1.26 2.62 17.62
C LEU A 417 0.24 2.39 18.76
N VAL A 418 0.34 1.24 19.42
CA VAL A 418 -0.56 0.80 20.50
C VAL A 418 0.20 0.30 21.71
N GLY A 419 -0.53 -0.01 22.79
CA GLY A 419 -0.02 -0.42 24.07
C GLY A 419 0.14 0.72 25.06
N ARG A 420 0.58 0.41 26.29
CA ARG A 420 0.60 1.33 27.43
C ARG A 420 1.33 2.65 27.19
N ASN A 421 2.46 2.61 26.45
CA ASN A 421 3.25 3.79 26.09
C ASN A 421 3.33 3.97 24.57
N LEU A 422 2.41 3.34 23.82
CA LEU A 422 2.38 3.32 22.36
C LEU A 422 3.72 2.88 21.72
N PRO A 423 4.33 1.77 22.17
CA PRO A 423 5.63 1.38 21.64
C PRO A 423 5.55 0.52 20.40
N VAL A 424 4.48 -0.25 20.21
CA VAL A 424 4.40 -1.34 19.22
C VAL A 424 3.44 -0.97 18.09
N PRO A 425 3.78 -1.27 16.83
CA PRO A 425 2.87 -1.09 15.69
C PRO A 425 1.56 -1.88 15.87
N ALA A 426 0.43 -1.24 15.58
CA ALA A 426 -0.87 -1.88 15.54
C ALA A 426 -0.98 -2.87 14.39
N ASP A 427 -1.86 -3.87 14.51
CA ASP A 427 -2.21 -4.76 13.40
C ASP A 427 -2.81 -3.95 12.22
N ALA A 428 -3.81 -3.16 12.51
CA ALA A 428 -4.42 -2.20 11.59
C ALA A 428 -4.80 -0.93 12.37
N VAL A 429 -5.01 0.17 11.65
CA VAL A 429 -5.54 1.40 12.23
C VAL A 429 -7.04 1.49 12.06
N MET A 430 -7.69 2.22 12.97
CA MET A 430 -9.12 2.52 12.88
C MET A 430 -9.35 4.01 12.98
N VAL A 431 -10.15 4.54 12.06
CA VAL A 431 -10.61 5.93 12.07
C VAL A 431 -12.12 6.02 12.21
N ARG A 432 -12.58 7.09 12.82
CA ARG A 432 -13.99 7.47 12.99
C ARG A 432 -14.31 8.64 12.06
N PRO A 433 -14.68 8.40 10.79
CA PRO A 433 -14.84 9.47 9.79
C PRO A 433 -15.94 10.49 10.16
N ARG A 434 -16.93 10.04 10.92
CA ARG A 434 -18.05 10.85 11.43
C ARG A 434 -18.08 10.84 12.93
N LEU A 435 -17.99 12.02 13.55
CA LEU A 435 -17.95 12.17 15.02
C LEU A 435 -19.32 11.90 15.70
N ASP A 436 -20.40 11.87 14.93
CA ASP A 436 -21.77 11.56 15.37
C ASP A 436 -22.15 10.08 15.24
N SER A 437 -21.23 9.25 14.72
CA SER A 437 -21.42 7.81 14.52
C SER A 437 -20.36 6.99 15.27
N HIS A 438 -20.67 5.76 15.67
CA HIS A 438 -19.70 4.79 16.17
C HIS A 438 -19.14 3.86 15.09
N ARG A 439 -19.55 4.03 13.84
CA ARG A 439 -18.95 3.28 12.72
C ARG A 439 -17.54 3.77 12.44
N GLY A 440 -16.66 2.84 12.10
CA GLY A 440 -15.28 3.14 11.75
C GLY A 440 -14.82 2.49 10.45
N LEU A 441 -13.77 3.05 9.88
CA LEU A 441 -13.01 2.43 8.80
C LEU A 441 -11.69 1.91 9.34
N GLY A 442 -11.43 0.62 9.12
CA GLY A 442 -10.15 -0.03 9.35
C GLY A 442 -9.29 0.00 8.11
N LEU A 443 -7.99 0.18 8.30
CA LEU A 443 -7.02 0.25 7.22
C LEU A 443 -5.78 -0.56 7.58
N SER A 444 -5.36 -1.47 6.69
CA SER A 444 -4.14 -2.25 6.81
C SER A 444 -3.28 -2.13 5.57
N LEU A 445 -1.97 -2.31 5.73
CA LEU A 445 -0.99 -2.40 4.65
C LEU A 445 -0.09 -3.60 4.92
N ALA A 446 0.10 -4.47 3.91
CA ALA A 446 0.96 -5.64 3.98
C ALA A 446 1.91 -5.72 2.78
N LEU A 447 3.10 -6.29 3.00
CA LEU A 447 4.08 -6.63 1.97
C LEU A 447 5.04 -7.72 2.47
N ASN A 448 5.38 -8.67 1.60
CA ASN A 448 6.24 -9.81 1.91
C ASN A 448 7.21 -10.12 0.76
N PRO A 449 8.09 -9.18 0.37
CA PRO A 449 8.91 -9.33 -0.84
C PRO A 449 9.90 -10.50 -0.76
N ALA A 450 10.39 -10.90 0.41
CA ALA A 450 11.33 -12.02 0.56
C ALA A 450 10.81 -13.33 -0.05
N TYR A 451 9.51 -13.60 0.07
CA TYR A 451 8.91 -14.81 -0.48
C TYR A 451 8.95 -14.87 -2.02
N SER A 452 9.11 -13.71 -2.69
CA SER A 452 9.25 -13.67 -4.15
C SER A 452 10.51 -14.36 -4.67
N ALA A 453 11.54 -14.49 -3.84
CA ALA A 453 12.74 -15.26 -4.16
C ALA A 453 12.44 -16.75 -4.32
N ILE A 454 11.36 -17.25 -3.73
CA ILE A 454 10.90 -18.63 -3.82
C ILE A 454 9.78 -18.73 -4.86
N ASP A 455 8.61 -18.13 -4.57
CA ASP A 455 7.45 -18.15 -5.45
C ASP A 455 6.57 -16.92 -5.28
N THR A 456 6.38 -16.16 -6.33
CA THR A 456 5.55 -14.94 -6.33
C THR A 456 4.05 -15.21 -6.17
N TYR A 457 3.57 -16.42 -6.47
CA TYR A 457 2.19 -16.82 -6.15
C TYR A 457 1.97 -16.80 -4.62
N HIS A 458 2.83 -17.47 -3.88
CA HIS A 458 2.74 -17.52 -2.41
C HIS A 458 3.05 -16.15 -1.78
N MET A 459 3.98 -15.38 -2.34
CA MET A 459 4.25 -14.01 -1.89
C MET A 459 2.98 -13.15 -1.93
N VAL A 460 2.25 -13.16 -3.03
CA VAL A 460 0.99 -12.40 -3.17
C VAL A 460 -0.10 -12.97 -2.25
N ALA A 461 -0.24 -14.30 -2.21
CA ALA A 461 -1.24 -14.95 -1.37
C ALA A 461 -1.07 -14.58 0.11
N VAL A 462 0.15 -14.70 0.65
CA VAL A 462 0.45 -14.35 2.05
C VAL A 462 0.25 -12.86 2.31
N THR A 463 0.60 -12.00 1.36
CA THR A 463 0.41 -10.54 1.50
C THR A 463 -1.07 -10.17 1.61
N ILE A 464 -1.94 -10.79 0.81
CA ILE A 464 -3.40 -10.56 0.88
C ILE A 464 -3.96 -11.10 2.19
N ASP A 465 -3.61 -12.34 2.57
CA ASP A 465 -4.05 -12.95 3.84
C ASP A 465 -3.58 -12.13 5.05
N GLU A 466 -2.34 -11.64 5.04
CA GLU A 466 -1.84 -10.76 6.09
C GLU A 466 -2.67 -9.50 6.22
N ALA A 467 -3.02 -8.83 5.13
CA ALA A 467 -3.86 -7.63 5.15
C ALA A 467 -5.26 -7.94 5.72
N VAL A 468 -5.85 -9.08 5.38
CA VAL A 468 -7.12 -9.57 5.93
C VAL A 468 -7.00 -9.82 7.43
N ARG A 469 -5.96 -10.56 7.87
CA ARG A 469 -5.75 -10.87 9.30
C ARG A 469 -5.52 -9.62 10.15
N ARG A 470 -4.80 -8.64 9.62
CA ARG A 470 -4.57 -7.35 10.28
C ARG A 470 -5.90 -6.63 10.56
N LEU A 471 -6.81 -6.60 9.60
CA LEU A 471 -8.15 -6.02 9.77
C LEU A 471 -9.01 -6.81 10.77
N LEU A 472 -8.99 -8.14 10.67
CA LEU A 472 -9.74 -9.00 11.59
C LEU A 472 -9.26 -8.86 13.02
N ALA A 473 -7.95 -8.76 13.26
CA ALA A 473 -7.38 -8.63 14.60
C ALA A 473 -7.91 -7.40 15.35
N VAL A 474 -8.27 -6.33 14.64
CA VAL A 474 -8.86 -5.12 15.22
C VAL A 474 -10.39 -5.12 15.22
N GLY A 475 -11.03 -6.19 14.73
CA GLY A 475 -12.49 -6.37 14.73
C GLY A 475 -13.21 -5.88 13.49
N ALA A 476 -12.50 -5.58 12.40
CA ALA A 476 -13.12 -5.20 11.14
C ALA A 476 -13.83 -6.38 10.45
N SER A 477 -14.86 -6.09 9.66
CA SER A 477 -15.73 -7.12 9.07
C SER A 477 -15.11 -7.79 7.85
N LEU A 478 -15.13 -9.14 7.82
CA LEU A 478 -14.77 -9.95 6.66
C LEU A 478 -15.62 -9.66 5.42
N ASN A 479 -16.88 -9.29 5.63
CA ASN A 479 -17.82 -9.10 4.52
C ASN A 479 -17.67 -7.76 3.81
N HIS A 480 -16.86 -6.85 4.34
CA HIS A 480 -16.70 -5.48 3.83
C HIS A 480 -15.23 -5.13 3.55
N ILE A 481 -14.43 -6.08 3.08
CA ILE A 481 -13.04 -5.81 2.74
C ILE A 481 -12.95 -5.40 1.27
N GLY A 482 -12.35 -4.23 1.01
CA GLY A 482 -11.92 -3.78 -0.30
C GLY A 482 -10.40 -3.71 -0.38
N GLY A 483 -9.83 -4.10 -1.52
CA GLY A 483 -8.39 -4.15 -1.75
C GLY A 483 -7.88 -3.02 -2.66
N VAL A 484 -6.63 -2.63 -2.47
CA VAL A 484 -5.85 -1.82 -3.42
C VAL A 484 -4.53 -2.55 -3.65
N ASP A 485 -4.32 -3.03 -4.87
CA ASP A 485 -3.10 -3.71 -5.27
C ASP A 485 -2.09 -2.73 -5.88
N ASN A 486 -0.82 -2.92 -5.53
CA ASN A 486 0.26 -2.10 -6.04
C ASN A 486 1.47 -2.98 -6.34
N PHE A 487 1.59 -3.39 -7.59
CA PHE A 487 2.75 -4.16 -8.06
C PHE A 487 3.95 -3.26 -8.28
N CYS A 488 5.12 -3.69 -7.78
CA CYS A 488 6.42 -3.12 -8.09
C CYS A 488 7.33 -4.23 -8.63
N TRP A 489 7.72 -4.12 -9.89
CA TRP A 489 8.36 -5.22 -10.59
C TRP A 489 9.62 -4.80 -11.35
N PRO A 490 10.69 -5.62 -11.36
CA PRO A 490 11.82 -5.42 -12.26
C PRO A 490 11.40 -5.64 -13.72
N SER A 491 12.22 -5.19 -14.65
CA SER A 491 11.96 -5.34 -16.09
C SER A 491 11.77 -6.81 -16.47
N VAL A 492 10.72 -7.10 -17.21
CA VAL A 492 10.41 -8.43 -17.76
C VAL A 492 10.91 -8.59 -19.20
N GLU A 493 11.50 -7.56 -19.78
CA GLU A 493 12.06 -7.61 -21.13
C GLU A 493 13.32 -8.47 -21.14
N TYR A 494 13.29 -9.55 -21.88
CA TYR A 494 14.45 -10.44 -22.03
C TYR A 494 15.51 -9.78 -22.91
N HIS A 495 16.74 -9.74 -22.40
CA HIS A 495 17.92 -9.40 -23.18
C HIS A 495 19.08 -10.28 -22.74
N PRO A 496 19.78 -10.97 -23.68
CA PRO A 496 20.77 -11.99 -23.31
C PRO A 496 21.93 -11.44 -22.47
N GLU A 497 22.32 -10.18 -22.64
CA GLU A 497 23.43 -9.55 -21.90
C GLU A 497 22.95 -8.69 -20.74
N HIS A 498 21.86 -7.94 -20.90
CA HIS A 498 21.45 -6.90 -19.95
C HIS A 498 20.32 -7.32 -19.01
N ASN A 499 19.51 -8.33 -19.39
CA ASN A 499 18.42 -8.85 -18.56
C ASN A 499 18.16 -10.34 -18.90
N PRO A 500 19.13 -11.24 -18.66
CA PRO A 500 19.04 -12.64 -19.06
C PRO A 500 17.93 -13.43 -18.33
N ASP A 501 17.48 -12.93 -17.18
CA ASP A 501 16.40 -13.50 -16.38
C ASP A 501 15.02 -12.84 -16.66
N GLY A 502 14.91 -11.99 -17.70
CA GLY A 502 13.66 -11.29 -18.04
C GLY A 502 12.47 -12.23 -18.24
N LYS A 503 12.67 -13.38 -18.91
CA LYS A 503 11.61 -14.39 -19.09
C LYS A 503 11.14 -15.01 -17.76
N TYR A 504 12.07 -15.23 -16.82
CA TYR A 504 11.73 -15.71 -15.48
C TYR A 504 10.95 -14.65 -14.68
N LYS A 505 11.39 -13.38 -14.72
CA LYS A 505 10.67 -12.26 -14.12
C LYS A 505 9.27 -12.07 -14.69
N ALA A 506 9.08 -12.32 -16.00
CA ALA A 506 7.77 -12.35 -16.65
C ALA A 506 6.89 -13.50 -16.10
N ALA A 507 7.45 -14.70 -15.92
CA ALA A 507 6.72 -15.80 -15.31
C ALA A 507 6.34 -15.55 -13.84
N GLN A 508 7.23 -14.90 -13.09
CA GLN A 508 6.93 -14.45 -11.74
C GLN A 508 5.72 -13.50 -11.72
N LEU A 509 5.63 -12.54 -12.67
CA LEU A 509 4.50 -11.61 -12.77
C LEU A 509 3.19 -12.34 -13.09
N VAL A 510 3.21 -13.28 -14.03
CA VAL A 510 2.03 -14.09 -14.35
C VAL A 510 1.53 -14.85 -13.12
N ARG A 511 2.43 -15.48 -12.35
CA ARG A 511 2.07 -16.21 -11.13
C ARG A 511 1.50 -15.28 -10.04
N ALA A 512 2.05 -14.08 -9.90
CA ALA A 512 1.54 -13.06 -8.99
C ALA A 512 0.10 -12.61 -9.37
N CYS A 513 -0.16 -12.41 -10.67
CA CYS A 513 -1.50 -12.07 -11.16
C CYS A 513 -2.51 -13.19 -10.89
N TRP A 514 -2.11 -14.47 -11.07
CA TRP A 514 -2.98 -15.60 -10.73
C TRP A 514 -3.32 -15.64 -9.24
N ALA A 515 -2.32 -15.46 -8.36
CA ALA A 515 -2.57 -15.41 -6.92
C ALA A 515 -3.51 -14.26 -6.55
N LEU A 516 -3.32 -13.06 -7.11
CA LEU A 516 -4.21 -11.93 -6.87
C LEU A 516 -5.66 -12.26 -7.23
N ARG A 517 -5.88 -12.82 -8.43
CA ARG A 517 -7.20 -13.27 -8.89
C ARG A 517 -7.82 -14.30 -7.93
N ASP A 518 -7.04 -15.35 -7.62
CA ASP A 518 -7.54 -16.50 -6.87
C ASP A 518 -7.89 -16.09 -5.43
N LEU A 519 -6.99 -15.38 -4.74
CA LEU A 519 -7.20 -14.94 -3.37
C LEU A 519 -8.34 -13.90 -3.26
N CYS A 520 -8.41 -12.94 -4.19
CA CYS A 520 -9.49 -11.97 -4.23
C CYS A 520 -10.84 -12.64 -4.43
N ARG A 521 -10.94 -13.67 -5.30
CA ARG A 521 -12.16 -14.48 -5.47
C ARG A 521 -12.51 -15.29 -4.23
N GLU A 522 -11.54 -15.96 -3.62
CA GLU A 522 -11.79 -16.79 -2.44
C GLU A 522 -12.21 -15.96 -1.21
N TYR A 523 -11.53 -14.85 -0.93
CA TYR A 523 -11.89 -13.92 0.13
C TYR A 523 -13.05 -12.97 -0.22
N GLN A 524 -13.50 -12.96 -1.48
CA GLN A 524 -14.52 -12.02 -2.00
C GLN A 524 -14.11 -10.56 -1.79
N ILE A 525 -12.86 -10.22 -2.11
CA ILE A 525 -12.28 -8.88 -2.01
C ILE A 525 -12.30 -8.22 -3.40
N PRO A 526 -13.13 -7.19 -3.64
CA PRO A 526 -13.05 -6.40 -4.86
C PRO A 526 -11.81 -5.52 -4.82
N LEU A 527 -11.11 -5.37 -5.94
CA LEU A 527 -10.03 -4.42 -6.09
C LEU A 527 -10.62 -3.04 -6.41
N LEU A 528 -10.60 -2.15 -5.44
CA LEU A 528 -11.18 -0.80 -5.56
C LEU A 528 -10.30 0.10 -6.43
N SER A 529 -8.99 -0.05 -6.32
CA SER A 529 -7.99 0.65 -7.08
C SER A 529 -6.74 -0.21 -7.21
N GLY A 530 -5.81 0.17 -8.07
CA GLY A 530 -4.56 -0.54 -8.23
C GLY A 530 -3.56 0.25 -9.06
N LYS A 531 -2.31 -0.20 -9.06
CA LYS A 531 -1.21 0.35 -9.85
C LYS A 531 -0.17 -0.71 -10.16
N ASP A 532 0.48 -0.62 -11.31
CA ASP A 532 1.71 -1.35 -11.60
C ASP A 532 2.88 -0.38 -11.83
N SER A 533 4.02 -0.65 -11.17
CA SER A 533 5.27 0.07 -11.34
C SER A 533 6.34 -0.88 -11.83
N MET A 534 6.74 -0.71 -13.08
CA MET A 534 7.76 -1.54 -13.72
C MET A 534 9.15 -0.93 -13.61
N TYR A 535 10.16 -1.69 -14.01
CA TYR A 535 11.56 -1.28 -14.05
C TYR A 535 12.10 -0.87 -12.67
N VAL A 536 11.81 -1.71 -11.66
CA VAL A 536 12.46 -1.58 -10.34
C VAL A 536 13.90 -2.08 -10.46
N ASP A 537 14.65 -1.41 -11.31
CA ASP A 537 16.02 -1.73 -11.67
C ASP A 537 16.89 -0.48 -11.66
N GLY A 538 18.13 -0.61 -11.26
CA GLY A 538 19.14 0.43 -11.37
C GLY A 538 20.46 -0.10 -11.88
N LEU A 539 21.20 0.74 -12.60
CA LEU A 539 22.59 0.49 -12.99
C LEU A 539 23.50 1.21 -12.02
N LEU A 540 24.26 0.45 -11.24
CA LEU A 540 25.13 0.97 -10.20
C LEU A 540 26.61 0.72 -10.55
N PRO A 541 27.50 1.72 -10.42
CA PRO A 541 28.93 1.50 -10.55
C PRO A 541 29.46 0.68 -9.36
N GLY A 542 30.29 -0.30 -9.64
CA GLY A 542 31.10 -1.03 -8.69
C GLY A 542 32.36 -0.28 -8.30
N ALA A 543 33.20 -0.90 -7.47
CA ALA A 543 34.42 -0.29 -6.92
C ALA A 543 35.46 0.12 -7.99
N PHE A 544 35.46 -0.55 -9.15
CA PHE A 544 36.39 -0.28 -10.26
C PHE A 544 35.70 0.37 -11.47
N GLY A 545 34.45 0.87 -11.31
CA GLY A 545 33.70 1.55 -12.36
C GLY A 545 32.92 0.61 -13.30
N GLU A 546 32.95 -0.71 -13.08
CA GLU A 546 32.08 -1.65 -13.75
C GLU A 546 30.60 -1.40 -13.38
N MET A 547 29.70 -1.58 -14.35
CA MET A 547 28.27 -1.32 -14.13
C MET A 547 27.53 -2.61 -13.78
N HIS A 548 26.85 -2.61 -12.65
CA HIS A 548 26.04 -3.72 -12.17
C HIS A 548 24.56 -3.36 -12.25
N ARG A 549 23.77 -4.24 -12.87
CA ARG A 549 22.30 -4.13 -12.79
C ARG A 549 21.84 -4.72 -11.46
N VAL A 550 21.12 -3.93 -10.69
CA VAL A 550 20.48 -4.32 -9.44
C VAL A 550 18.98 -4.26 -9.66
N SER A 551 18.32 -5.41 -9.61
CA SER A 551 16.87 -5.54 -9.73
C SER A 551 16.26 -5.72 -8.35
N GLY A 552 15.27 -4.88 -8.01
CA GLY A 552 14.52 -5.02 -6.77
C GLY A 552 13.68 -6.31 -6.74
N LEU A 553 13.45 -6.84 -5.54
CA LEU A 553 12.57 -7.99 -5.36
C LEU A 553 11.16 -7.67 -5.92
N PRO A 554 10.54 -8.59 -6.68
CA PRO A 554 9.13 -8.51 -6.99
C PRO A 554 8.30 -8.27 -5.74
N THR A 555 7.52 -7.19 -5.72
CA THR A 555 6.81 -6.72 -4.52
C THR A 555 5.37 -6.40 -4.83
N LEU A 556 4.47 -6.80 -3.95
CA LEU A 556 3.09 -6.32 -3.87
C LEU A 556 2.94 -5.51 -2.57
N PHE A 557 2.57 -4.24 -2.67
CA PHE A 557 1.93 -3.52 -1.57
C PHE A 557 0.42 -3.76 -1.66
N PHE A 558 -0.15 -4.40 -0.67
CA PHE A 558 -1.58 -4.62 -0.61
C PHE A 558 -2.19 -3.84 0.55
N THR A 559 -2.97 -2.82 0.21
CA THR A 559 -3.75 -2.06 1.18
C THR A 559 -5.16 -2.65 1.23
N ALA A 560 -5.66 -2.92 2.42
CA ALA A 560 -7.04 -3.33 2.60
C ALA A 560 -7.79 -2.35 3.49
N VAL A 561 -9.03 -2.05 3.11
CA VAL A 561 -9.96 -1.22 3.87
C VAL A 561 -11.19 -2.04 4.23
N SER A 562 -11.65 -1.90 5.48
CA SER A 562 -12.88 -2.54 5.93
C SER A 562 -13.64 -1.65 6.90
N MET A 563 -14.87 -2.01 7.18
CA MET A 563 -15.73 -1.30 8.11
C MET A 563 -15.86 -2.06 9.43
N LEU A 564 -15.80 -1.33 10.55
CA LEU A 564 -16.22 -1.83 11.85
C LEU A 564 -17.57 -1.16 12.21
N PRO A 565 -18.65 -1.93 12.40
CA PRO A 565 -19.96 -1.36 12.70
C PRO A 565 -20.03 -0.60 14.02
N ASP A 566 -19.22 -1.00 15.01
CA ASP A 566 -19.16 -0.37 16.33
C ASP A 566 -17.72 -0.33 16.85
N LEU A 567 -17.09 0.84 16.78
CA LEU A 567 -15.72 1.09 17.22
C LEU A 567 -15.45 0.79 18.71
N ARG A 568 -16.48 0.73 19.55
CA ARG A 568 -16.35 0.38 20.98
C ARG A 568 -15.91 -1.06 21.19
N ARG A 569 -16.04 -1.90 20.14
CA ARG A 569 -15.64 -3.32 20.13
C ARG A 569 -14.28 -3.57 19.49
N ALA A 570 -13.57 -2.49 19.11
CA ALA A 570 -12.26 -2.63 18.52
C ALA A 570 -11.25 -3.21 19.54
N LEU A 571 -10.39 -4.10 19.04
CA LEU A 571 -9.35 -4.75 19.84
C LEU A 571 -7.94 -4.30 19.41
N THR A 572 -6.99 -4.49 20.31
CA THR A 572 -5.58 -4.27 20.08
C THR A 572 -4.76 -5.45 20.60
N LEU A 573 -3.51 -5.53 20.15
CA LEU A 573 -2.62 -6.67 20.44
C LEU A 573 -2.15 -6.75 21.91
N ASP A 574 -2.14 -5.63 22.63
CA ASP A 574 -1.63 -5.56 23.99
C ASP A 574 -2.54 -6.35 24.97
N TRP A 575 -1.93 -7.16 25.80
CA TRP A 575 -2.63 -7.90 26.83
C TRP A 575 -3.25 -6.96 27.88
N LYS A 576 -4.42 -7.33 28.42
CA LYS A 576 -5.19 -6.43 29.30
C LYS A 576 -4.99 -6.74 30.77
N ASN A 577 -5.08 -8.01 31.17
CA ASN A 577 -5.04 -8.36 32.59
C ASN A 577 -4.08 -9.53 32.89
N PRO A 578 -3.38 -9.46 34.03
CA PRO A 578 -2.71 -10.66 34.58
C PRO A 578 -3.74 -11.75 34.83
N GLY A 579 -3.40 -12.99 34.50
CA GLY A 579 -4.29 -14.15 34.65
C GLY A 579 -5.08 -14.51 33.41
N ASP A 580 -5.19 -13.62 32.42
CA ASP A 580 -5.81 -13.91 31.12
C ASP A 580 -5.09 -15.12 30.46
N ARG A 581 -5.88 -15.94 29.77
CA ARG A 581 -5.44 -17.13 29.06
C ARG A 581 -5.01 -16.74 27.64
N VAL A 582 -3.83 -17.19 27.23
CA VAL A 582 -3.30 -16.94 25.87
C VAL A 582 -3.49 -18.17 25.02
N TYR A 583 -4.07 -17.99 23.84
CA TYR A 583 -4.28 -19.06 22.86
C TYR A 583 -3.64 -18.69 21.53
N LEU A 584 -3.20 -19.70 20.80
CA LEU A 584 -2.91 -19.65 19.37
C LEU A 584 -4.11 -20.20 18.60
N LEU A 585 -4.67 -19.42 17.72
CA LEU A 585 -5.66 -19.84 16.73
C LEU A 585 -4.96 -19.99 15.38
N GLY A 586 -5.14 -21.13 14.71
CA GLY A 586 -4.45 -21.50 13.48
C GLY A 586 -3.26 -22.45 13.71
N GLU A 587 -2.84 -23.14 12.66
CA GLU A 587 -1.79 -24.15 12.73
C GLU A 587 -0.40 -23.56 12.47
N THR A 588 0.60 -24.01 13.21
CA THR A 588 2.01 -23.77 12.91
C THR A 588 2.55 -24.91 12.07
N ARG A 589 3.08 -24.61 10.91
CA ARG A 589 3.68 -25.56 9.96
C ARG A 589 5.17 -25.25 9.81
N ALA A 590 5.97 -26.16 9.28
CA ALA A 590 7.39 -25.96 9.03
C ALA A 590 7.62 -25.06 7.79
N GLU A 591 7.09 -23.84 7.81
CA GLU A 591 7.10 -22.86 6.72
C GLU A 591 8.07 -21.72 7.10
N LEU A 592 9.36 -21.96 6.88
CA LEU A 592 10.47 -21.05 7.20
C LEU A 592 11.13 -20.44 5.94
N GLY A 593 10.76 -20.89 4.74
CA GLY A 593 11.30 -20.39 3.48
C GLY A 593 11.02 -18.89 3.30
N GLY A 594 12.07 -18.11 3.08
CA GLY A 594 12.01 -16.64 2.97
C GLY A 594 11.73 -15.91 4.30
N SER A 595 11.73 -16.61 5.45
CA SER A 595 11.51 -16.02 6.76
C SER A 595 12.72 -15.23 7.25
N GLU A 596 12.47 -14.27 8.16
CA GLU A 596 13.53 -13.53 8.85
C GLU A 596 14.47 -14.46 9.64
N PHE A 597 13.96 -15.61 10.10
CA PHE A 597 14.78 -16.58 10.81
C PHE A 597 15.81 -17.25 9.86
N TYR A 598 15.38 -17.69 8.68
CA TYR A 598 16.31 -18.25 7.70
C TYR A 598 17.28 -17.21 7.16
N GLU A 599 16.83 -15.99 6.92
CA GLU A 599 17.69 -14.89 6.51
C GLU A 599 18.75 -14.58 7.57
N MET A 600 18.40 -14.59 8.87
CA MET A 600 19.34 -14.43 9.98
C MET A 600 20.46 -15.49 9.94
N LEU A 601 20.15 -16.68 9.46
CA LEU A 601 21.11 -17.80 9.35
C LEU A 601 21.80 -17.86 7.97
N GLY A 602 21.49 -16.95 7.05
CA GLY A 602 22.05 -16.90 5.69
C GLY A 602 21.40 -17.86 4.70
N TYR A 603 20.17 -18.30 4.96
CA TYR A 603 19.42 -19.20 4.09
C TYR A 603 18.19 -18.53 3.48
N VAL A 604 17.75 -19.03 2.31
CA VAL A 604 16.44 -18.70 1.73
C VAL A 604 15.43 -19.80 2.06
N GLY A 605 15.77 -21.06 1.87
CA GLY A 605 14.89 -22.22 2.05
C GLY A 605 13.93 -22.44 0.88
N LEU A 606 13.00 -23.39 1.04
CA LEU A 606 11.99 -23.76 0.04
C LEU A 606 10.56 -23.64 0.55
N ASN A 607 10.34 -23.98 1.83
CA ASN A 607 9.01 -24.11 2.41
C ASN A 607 8.43 -22.72 2.75
N VAL A 608 8.03 -21.99 1.71
CA VAL A 608 7.38 -20.67 1.85
C VAL A 608 5.99 -20.84 2.49
N PRO A 609 5.52 -19.88 3.31
CA PRO A 609 4.18 -19.92 3.86
C PRO A 609 3.11 -20.04 2.77
N GLU A 610 2.14 -20.92 2.98
CA GLU A 610 1.01 -21.14 2.08
C GLU A 610 -0.30 -20.65 2.68
N VAL A 611 -1.14 -20.03 1.86
CA VAL A 611 -2.48 -19.60 2.25
C VAL A 611 -3.51 -20.64 1.82
N ARG A 612 -4.29 -21.13 2.79
CA ARG A 612 -5.32 -22.14 2.61
C ARG A 612 -6.66 -21.54 3.03
N VAL A 613 -7.21 -20.69 2.15
CA VAL A 613 -8.39 -19.86 2.45
C VAL A 613 -9.57 -20.70 2.95
N GLN A 614 -9.81 -21.87 2.34
CA GLN A 614 -10.92 -22.75 2.71
C GLN A 614 -10.77 -23.36 4.13
N GLU A 615 -9.51 -23.54 4.61
CA GLU A 615 -9.23 -23.94 5.97
C GLU A 615 -9.37 -22.75 6.95
N PHE A 616 -9.02 -21.53 6.50
CA PHE A 616 -8.94 -20.35 7.37
C PHE A 616 -10.30 -19.68 7.59
N LEU A 617 -11.12 -19.54 6.54
CA LEU A 617 -12.40 -18.82 6.60
C LEU A 617 -13.34 -19.30 7.71
N PRO A 618 -13.46 -20.61 8.02
CA PRO A 618 -14.32 -21.06 9.12
C PRO A 618 -13.96 -20.39 10.45
N TYR A 619 -12.70 -20.46 10.88
CA TYR A 619 -12.31 -19.86 12.16
C TYR A 619 -12.11 -18.33 12.08
N TYR A 620 -11.90 -17.73 10.91
CA TYR A 620 -11.92 -16.26 10.76
C TYR A 620 -13.32 -15.70 11.06
N ARG A 621 -14.37 -16.38 10.61
CA ARG A 621 -15.76 -16.02 10.92
C ARG A 621 -16.08 -16.19 12.42
N LEU A 622 -15.57 -17.25 13.04
CA LEU A 622 -15.71 -17.45 14.48
C LEU A 622 -14.93 -16.39 15.27
N LEU A 623 -13.76 -15.95 14.78
CA LEU A 623 -12.99 -14.87 15.38
C LEU A 623 -13.77 -13.54 15.31
N GLU A 624 -14.33 -13.18 14.16
CA GLU A 624 -15.21 -12.02 14.03
C GLU A 624 -16.41 -12.10 14.99
N GLN A 625 -17.01 -13.28 15.14
CA GLN A 625 -18.08 -13.52 16.10
C GLN A 625 -17.61 -13.35 17.55
N ALA A 626 -16.47 -13.92 17.94
CA ALA A 626 -15.92 -13.82 19.29
C ALA A 626 -15.64 -12.36 19.69
N ILE A 627 -15.14 -11.54 18.73
CA ILE A 627 -14.92 -10.11 18.94
C ILE A 627 -16.24 -9.38 19.09
N ARG A 628 -17.21 -9.65 18.25
CA ARG A 628 -18.55 -9.04 18.31
C ARG A 628 -19.28 -9.36 19.61
N GLU A 629 -19.06 -10.58 20.17
CA GLU A 629 -19.63 -11.01 21.44
C GLU A 629 -18.79 -10.62 22.66
N GLU A 630 -17.72 -9.83 22.47
CA GLU A 630 -16.83 -9.32 23.52
C GLU A 630 -16.21 -10.44 24.39
N LEU A 631 -15.87 -11.58 23.75
CA LEU A 631 -15.28 -12.74 24.44
C LEU A 631 -13.76 -12.65 24.59
N LEU A 632 -13.12 -11.80 23.80
CA LEU A 632 -11.67 -11.66 23.73
C LEU A 632 -11.22 -10.38 24.44
N ALA A 633 -10.11 -10.47 25.18
CA ALA A 633 -9.48 -9.30 25.79
C ALA A 633 -8.47 -8.63 24.83
N SER A 634 -7.76 -9.42 24.01
CA SER A 634 -6.88 -8.90 22.93
C SER A 634 -6.86 -9.85 21.75
N CYS A 635 -6.49 -9.33 20.60
CA CYS A 635 -6.28 -10.11 19.38
C CYS A 635 -5.11 -9.54 18.58
N HIS A 636 -4.30 -10.42 17.99
CA HIS A 636 -3.10 -10.09 17.24
C HIS A 636 -2.83 -11.14 16.17
N GLY A 637 -2.58 -10.72 14.92
CA GLY A 637 -2.13 -11.64 13.88
C GLY A 637 -0.65 -12.03 14.05
N LEU A 638 -0.26 -13.22 13.59
CA LEU A 638 1.13 -13.59 13.49
C LEU A 638 1.64 -13.34 12.07
N TYR A 639 2.74 -12.63 11.99
CA TYR A 639 3.34 -12.19 10.72
C TYR A 639 4.83 -12.54 10.69
N ARG A 640 5.64 -11.70 10.03
CA ARG A 640 7.10 -11.82 9.94
C ARG A 640 7.74 -11.97 11.32
N GLY A 641 8.64 -12.95 11.46
CA GLY A 641 9.33 -13.30 12.69
C GLY A 641 8.63 -14.39 13.51
N GLY A 642 7.40 -14.77 13.19
CA GLY A 642 6.69 -15.90 13.79
C GLY A 642 6.26 -15.70 15.24
N LEU A 643 5.86 -16.80 15.89
CA LEU A 643 5.24 -16.80 17.22
C LEU A 643 6.10 -16.14 18.30
N GLY A 644 7.40 -16.45 18.35
CA GLY A 644 8.29 -15.93 19.38
C GLY A 644 8.38 -14.40 19.41
N VAL A 645 8.52 -13.79 18.22
CA VAL A 645 8.54 -12.33 18.05
C VAL A 645 7.21 -11.71 18.46
N HIS A 646 6.09 -12.26 17.99
CA HIS A 646 4.76 -11.67 18.25
C HIS A 646 4.31 -11.81 19.70
N LEU A 647 4.72 -12.87 20.41
CA LEU A 647 4.56 -12.96 21.86
C LEU A 647 5.36 -11.87 22.59
N ALA A 648 6.60 -11.64 22.17
CA ALA A 648 7.42 -10.56 22.73
C ALA A 648 6.78 -9.19 22.50
N LEU A 649 6.28 -8.90 21.28
CA LEU A 649 5.62 -7.64 20.95
C LEU A 649 4.36 -7.41 21.79
N ALA A 650 3.52 -8.42 21.98
CA ALA A 650 2.33 -8.32 22.84
C ALA A 650 2.70 -8.04 24.32
N GLY A 651 3.75 -8.66 24.81
CA GLY A 651 4.31 -8.38 26.15
C GLY A 651 4.85 -6.96 26.28
N LEU A 652 5.63 -6.51 25.29
CA LEU A 652 6.17 -5.14 25.25
C LEU A 652 5.06 -4.07 25.18
N ALA A 653 4.02 -4.31 24.39
CA ALA A 653 2.90 -3.41 24.28
C ALA A 653 2.14 -3.23 25.60
N SER A 654 1.98 -4.32 26.37
CA SER A 654 1.21 -4.34 27.62
C SER A 654 2.03 -4.00 28.84
N GLY A 655 3.33 -4.31 28.84
CA GLY A 655 4.16 -4.31 30.03
C GLY A 655 3.86 -5.50 30.99
N LEU A 656 3.24 -6.57 30.46
CA LEU A 656 2.87 -7.77 31.19
C LEU A 656 3.69 -8.97 30.70
N GLY A 657 4.14 -9.80 31.65
CA GLY A 657 4.93 -10.99 31.34
C GLY A 657 4.10 -12.16 30.82
N LEU A 658 4.79 -13.22 30.44
CA LEU A 658 4.20 -14.46 29.93
C LEU A 658 4.87 -15.68 30.54
N GLU A 659 4.08 -16.72 30.79
CA GLU A 659 4.56 -18.08 31.04
C GLU A 659 3.79 -19.06 30.16
N MET A 660 4.48 -19.79 29.26
CA MET A 660 3.87 -20.70 28.29
C MET A 660 4.68 -21.99 28.09
N ASP A 661 4.01 -23.01 27.54
CA ASP A 661 4.65 -24.26 27.10
C ASP A 661 4.45 -24.45 25.58
N LEU A 662 5.56 -24.41 24.83
CA LEU A 662 5.60 -24.54 23.38
C LEU A 662 5.17 -25.93 22.90
N ASN A 663 5.34 -26.98 23.70
CA ASN A 663 4.95 -28.33 23.36
C ASN A 663 3.46 -28.48 22.98
N ARG A 664 2.64 -27.52 23.38
CA ARG A 664 1.20 -27.46 23.03
C ARG A 664 0.93 -26.94 21.60
N VAL A 665 1.91 -26.34 20.98
CA VAL A 665 1.77 -25.72 19.63
C VAL A 665 2.11 -26.73 18.53
N ALA A 666 3.29 -27.37 18.63
CA ALA A 666 3.80 -28.25 17.59
C ALA A 666 4.70 -29.34 18.23
N PRO A 667 4.11 -30.36 18.90
CA PRO A 667 4.85 -31.31 19.75
C PRO A 667 5.88 -32.14 18.97
N ALA A 668 5.73 -32.29 17.67
CA ALA A 668 6.63 -33.08 16.83
C ALA A 668 7.64 -32.25 16.03
N SER A 669 7.60 -30.92 16.13
CA SER A 669 8.49 -30.02 15.37
C SER A 669 9.66 -29.52 16.21
N PRO A 670 10.82 -29.21 15.61
CA PRO A 670 11.89 -28.52 16.30
C PRO A 670 11.40 -27.20 16.92
N ALA A 671 11.94 -26.84 18.09
CA ALA A 671 11.46 -25.66 18.82
C ALA A 671 11.63 -24.35 18.00
N TYR A 672 12.69 -24.23 17.22
CA TYR A 672 12.90 -23.07 16.34
C TYR A 672 11.80 -22.96 15.26
N SER A 673 11.33 -24.09 14.73
CA SER A 673 10.25 -24.10 13.73
C SER A 673 8.93 -23.62 14.35
N ALA A 674 8.60 -24.09 15.56
CA ALA A 674 7.41 -23.64 16.27
C ALA A 674 7.46 -22.15 16.64
N LEU A 675 8.64 -21.61 16.98
CA LEU A 675 8.84 -20.21 17.37
C LEU A 675 8.89 -19.23 16.19
N TYR A 676 9.54 -19.62 15.08
CA TYR A 676 9.92 -18.66 14.03
C TYR A 676 9.32 -18.96 12.66
N SER A 677 8.53 -20.03 12.50
CA SER A 677 7.75 -20.26 11.28
C SER A 677 6.81 -19.08 11.04
N GLU A 678 6.68 -18.65 9.79
CA GLU A 678 5.83 -17.52 9.41
C GLU A 678 4.51 -17.98 8.76
N SER A 679 4.03 -19.17 9.14
CA SER A 679 2.79 -19.77 8.61
C SER A 679 1.63 -18.80 8.65
N ALA A 680 0.88 -18.73 7.55
CA ALA A 680 -0.31 -17.89 7.40
C ALA A 680 -1.48 -18.36 8.31
N GLY A 681 -2.54 -17.60 8.38
CA GLY A 681 -3.78 -18.01 9.05
C GLY A 681 -3.76 -17.98 10.58
N ARG A 682 -2.74 -17.42 11.24
CA ARG A 682 -2.58 -17.53 12.70
C ARG A 682 -2.85 -16.23 13.45
N PHE A 683 -3.43 -16.38 14.68
CA PHE A 683 -3.67 -15.29 15.62
C PHE A 683 -3.27 -15.67 17.02
N LEU A 684 -2.78 -14.69 17.80
CA LEU A 684 -2.74 -14.72 19.26
C LEU A 684 -3.99 -14.05 19.80
N ILE A 685 -4.72 -14.74 20.68
CA ILE A 685 -5.85 -14.17 21.38
C ILE A 685 -5.65 -14.32 22.89
N SER A 686 -6.07 -13.30 23.65
CA SER A 686 -6.15 -13.42 25.10
C SER A 686 -7.61 -13.39 25.56
N VAL A 687 -7.90 -14.17 26.56
CA VAL A 687 -9.27 -14.45 27.04
C VAL A 687 -9.28 -14.36 28.57
N ALA A 688 -10.22 -13.59 29.12
CA ALA A 688 -10.45 -13.54 30.53
C ALA A 688 -10.91 -14.94 31.06
N PRO A 689 -10.50 -15.36 32.27
CA PRO A 689 -10.83 -16.69 32.81
C PRO A 689 -12.33 -17.02 32.76
N GLU A 690 -13.21 -16.05 33.01
CA GLU A 690 -14.67 -16.21 32.97
C GLU A 690 -15.22 -16.51 31.57
N HIS A 691 -14.52 -16.13 30.51
CA HIS A 691 -14.92 -16.38 29.12
C HIS A 691 -14.30 -17.65 28.52
N GLN A 692 -13.33 -18.27 29.21
CA GLN A 692 -12.57 -19.42 28.71
C GLN A 692 -13.48 -20.51 28.13
N GLY A 693 -14.44 -21.01 28.91
CA GLY A 693 -15.32 -22.11 28.47
C GLY A 693 -16.21 -21.74 27.26
N ARG A 694 -16.60 -20.47 27.13
CA ARG A 694 -17.36 -20.00 25.97
C ARG A 694 -16.50 -19.97 24.71
N VAL A 695 -15.24 -19.48 24.80
CA VAL A 695 -14.29 -19.44 23.69
C VAL A 695 -13.91 -20.84 23.24
N GLU A 696 -13.54 -21.74 24.17
CA GLU A 696 -13.21 -23.13 23.84
C GLU A 696 -14.39 -23.87 23.17
N LYS A 697 -15.62 -23.60 23.60
CA LYS A 697 -16.82 -24.14 22.97
C LYS A 697 -17.07 -23.55 21.58
N LEU A 698 -16.88 -22.24 21.39
CA LEU A 698 -17.08 -21.55 20.11
C LEU A 698 -16.12 -22.09 19.05
N PHE A 699 -14.86 -22.31 19.43
CA PHE A 699 -13.83 -22.81 18.52
C PHE A 699 -13.68 -24.34 18.54
N ALA A 700 -14.65 -25.09 19.10
CA ALA A 700 -14.59 -26.55 19.10
C ALA A 700 -14.45 -27.11 17.68
N GLY A 701 -13.44 -27.97 17.48
CA GLY A 701 -13.10 -28.52 16.16
C GLY A 701 -12.27 -27.58 15.25
N GLN A 702 -11.89 -26.40 15.75
CA GLN A 702 -10.96 -25.50 15.07
C GLN A 702 -9.56 -25.60 15.70
N PRO A 703 -8.50 -25.19 14.99
CA PRO A 703 -7.13 -25.24 15.49
C PRO A 703 -6.88 -24.17 16.57
N LEU A 704 -7.39 -24.37 17.76
CA LEU A 704 -7.21 -23.52 18.93
C LEU A 704 -6.31 -24.23 19.97
N SER A 705 -5.15 -23.66 20.25
CA SER A 705 -4.17 -24.20 21.19
C SER A 705 -3.98 -23.26 22.39
N PHE A 706 -4.24 -23.77 23.62
CA PHE A 706 -3.91 -23.01 24.83
C PHE A 706 -2.39 -22.97 25.02
N LEU A 707 -1.81 -21.77 25.06
CA LEU A 707 -0.37 -21.56 25.21
C LEU A 707 0.05 -21.42 26.68
N GLY A 708 -0.60 -20.54 27.42
CA GLY A 708 -0.17 -20.18 28.75
C GLY A 708 -0.99 -19.03 29.35
N THR A 709 -0.38 -18.34 30.31
CA THR A 709 -1.06 -17.34 31.14
C THR A 709 -0.22 -16.06 31.24
N ILE A 710 -0.90 -14.92 31.18
CA ILE A 710 -0.32 -13.58 31.33
C ILE A 710 0.08 -13.37 32.81
N ARG A 711 1.31 -12.85 33.02
CA ARG A 711 1.89 -12.61 34.34
C ARG A 711 1.85 -11.11 34.66
N LYS A 712 1.72 -10.81 35.96
CA LYS A 712 1.76 -9.41 36.45
C LYS A 712 3.18 -8.81 36.41
N ASP A 713 4.19 -9.69 36.62
CA ASP A 713 5.60 -9.30 36.58
C ASP A 713 6.11 -9.16 35.13
N ASN A 714 7.34 -8.69 34.98
CA ASN A 714 7.99 -8.53 33.67
C ASN A 714 8.70 -9.80 33.16
N SER A 715 8.41 -10.98 33.75
CA SER A 715 9.05 -12.23 33.36
C SER A 715 8.50 -12.76 32.05
N PHE A 716 9.38 -13.19 31.16
CA PHE A 716 9.03 -13.82 29.91
C PHE A 716 9.65 -15.21 29.81
N LYS A 717 8.80 -16.26 29.93
CA LYS A 717 9.23 -17.64 30.01
C LYS A 717 8.52 -18.51 28.98
N ILE A 718 9.30 -19.22 28.18
CA ILE A 718 8.83 -20.24 27.23
C ILE A 718 9.52 -21.55 27.58
N THR A 719 8.75 -22.59 27.83
CA THR A 719 9.22 -23.97 28.06
C THR A 719 8.79 -24.87 26.89
N CYS A 720 9.42 -26.03 26.76
CA CYS A 720 8.97 -27.11 25.88
C CYS A 720 9.08 -28.43 26.62
N GLY A 721 7.93 -29.07 26.93
CA GLY A 721 7.88 -30.28 27.75
C GLY A 721 8.54 -30.10 29.12
N GLY A 722 8.36 -28.92 29.74
CA GLY A 722 8.96 -28.58 31.06
C GLY A 722 10.42 -28.12 31.00
N ARG A 723 11.11 -28.26 29.88
CA ARG A 723 12.49 -27.72 29.67
C ARG A 723 12.44 -26.23 29.33
N PRO A 724 13.18 -25.36 30.05
CA PRO A 724 13.27 -23.95 29.69
C PRO A 724 13.97 -23.77 28.34
N LEU A 725 13.33 -23.04 27.41
CA LEU A 725 13.91 -22.61 26.14
C LEU A 725 14.31 -21.12 26.20
N ILE A 726 13.41 -20.28 26.72
CA ILE A 726 13.60 -18.85 26.86
C ILE A 726 13.22 -18.45 28.29
N LYS A 727 14.13 -17.75 28.98
CA LYS A 727 13.89 -17.18 30.31
C LYS A 727 14.53 -15.80 30.38
N THR A 728 13.74 -14.77 30.09
CA THR A 728 14.20 -13.39 29.99
C THR A 728 13.21 -12.44 30.66
N SER A 729 13.44 -11.14 30.56
CA SER A 729 12.51 -10.10 31.01
C SER A 729 12.06 -9.21 29.85
N LEU A 730 10.94 -8.50 30.02
CA LEU A 730 10.48 -7.51 29.06
C LEU A 730 11.53 -6.41 28.84
N ASP A 731 12.31 -6.03 29.86
CA ASP A 731 13.36 -5.01 29.72
C ASP A 731 14.46 -5.47 28.75
N GLN A 732 14.86 -6.74 28.80
CA GLN A 732 15.84 -7.31 27.88
C GLN A 732 15.29 -7.40 26.45
N LEU A 733 14.01 -7.80 26.30
CA LEU A 733 13.33 -7.83 25.00
C LEU A 733 13.22 -6.41 24.41
N GLN A 734 12.83 -5.43 25.22
CA GLN A 734 12.73 -4.03 24.80
C GLN A 734 14.11 -3.46 24.39
N ALA A 735 15.13 -3.72 25.16
CA ALA A 735 16.50 -3.30 24.85
C ALA A 735 16.97 -3.87 23.50
N ALA A 736 16.69 -5.14 23.21
CA ALA A 736 17.01 -5.74 21.92
C ALA A 736 16.19 -5.13 20.80
N TRP A 737 14.86 -4.95 20.98
CA TRP A 737 13.94 -4.45 19.97
C TRP A 737 14.21 -2.98 19.60
N GLN A 738 14.66 -2.15 20.55
CA GLN A 738 14.99 -0.74 20.33
C GLN A 738 16.46 -0.50 19.95
N ARG A 739 17.33 -1.50 20.02
CA ARG A 739 18.78 -1.34 19.85
C ARG A 739 19.18 -0.63 18.57
N ARG A 740 18.60 -1.03 17.43
CA ARG A 740 19.03 -0.59 16.11
C ARG A 740 18.69 0.86 15.81
N PHE A 741 17.48 1.30 16.13
CA PHE A 741 16.96 2.62 15.77
C PHE A 741 16.56 3.48 16.99
N GLY A 742 16.80 3.00 18.22
CA GLY A 742 16.43 3.74 19.43
C GLY A 742 17.06 5.11 19.57
N ASN A 743 18.25 5.33 18.97
CA ASN A 743 18.93 6.63 18.98
C ASN A 743 18.32 7.64 17.99
N LEU A 744 17.33 7.25 17.19
CA LEU A 744 16.69 8.10 16.18
C LEU A 744 15.35 8.70 16.68
N VAL A 745 14.90 8.28 17.87
CA VAL A 745 13.65 8.77 18.50
C VAL A 745 13.87 10.13 19.18
#